data_f9fd1c596d44df498e303efe4647065a
#
_entry.id   f9fd1c596d44df498e303efe4647065a
#
_cell.length_a   1.000
_cell.length_b   1.000
_cell.length_c   1.000
_cell.angle_alpha   90.00
_cell.angle_beta   90.00
_cell.angle_gamma   90.00
#
_symmetry.space_group_name_H-M   'P 1'
#
loop_
_entity.id
_entity.type
_entity.pdbx_description
1 polymer ?
#
loop_
_entity_poly.entity_id
_entity_poly.type
_entity_poly.pdbx_seq_one_letter_code
_entity_poly.pdbx_strand_id
1 'polypeptide(L)'
;MSKSIGIDLGTTNSVAAIKKVHTEVLKNNEGDFITPSCVTIKKKIFRKPDFVVGKHALEWMKQDPENTITAIKRLMGRNYNDKEVQQVIQDQRIHYQLKRHSKGSENSLAVILGGQEFTPEEISATILKKIKNDAQESLNSEVQYAVITVPAYFNDKQKHGTRTAAALTGLKVRRLLPEPTAAAISFGVDNIQNDEARTVLVFDFGGGTFDLSVLTISGGQFIEQGKGGDMWLGGEDIDRLITNYVLTETGLENGIKDIKAFLEGQPQKLKNRFLGELKAGVEKAKIILSDSEEAYIEILGILRDEDGDAVDVDVKLTRDRFNTIIEPMIDSIIKLTRKIISEIHFTPDLIDNVLLVGGSSRIPRVIEAMEQEFGKDKVMVHERPMLAIAEGAAILSHRLADTYECPECGVEVSQTDTSCAQCGFDLEKYTISNGVLDIVHSTAHDYYIHLENDERHLLVGQNTPLPCTKTEVFKLVHPKQKLIHMKFYNIVNDEDESIGDLWLGIDSKHDLEEKKDDEALHVELTLNIDENNLVEVSAAIKENDEIQLSKTLSRGKADEKLFLSLEETITEANEKKYKNLTMIDLLHRSLSAIRDINKVVDPETNQVNENLYNLAAMKIDKAAKMAADDLSSKTSIYYAEAMLESFSPAISSQNQNLIRKKIKRLEEMDEKGTYEENVRAEKELQDTLRIEELGPVNLLMDIQNAGEICMDTHPAKAPKFFRYIQDILKAVSEEDHDKTVSLFNEIMPEASAIRDEDYNRTGAIYKDIRK
;
A
#
# COMPACT_ATOMS: atom_id res chain seq x y z
N MET A 1 -25.40 -18.30 -12.63
CA MET A 1 -24.48 -17.53 -13.48
C MET A 1 -23.95 -16.36 -12.69
N SER A 2 -22.69 -16.08 -12.81
CA SER A 2 -22.08 -14.97 -12.07
C SER A 2 -22.25 -13.66 -12.84
N LYS A 3 -22.73 -12.63 -12.14
CA LYS A 3 -22.93 -11.30 -12.71
C LYS A 3 -21.69 -10.41 -12.53
N SER A 4 -21.55 -9.41 -13.39
CA SER A 4 -20.57 -8.35 -13.33
C SER A 4 -21.28 -7.03 -13.06
N ILE A 5 -20.83 -6.26 -12.05
CA ILE A 5 -21.46 -5.01 -11.62
C ILE A 5 -20.48 -3.85 -11.64
N GLY A 6 -21.00 -2.62 -11.68
CA GLY A 6 -20.25 -1.40 -11.39
C GLY A 6 -20.40 -1.05 -9.92
N ILE A 7 -19.31 -0.66 -9.27
CA ILE A 7 -19.31 -0.21 -7.87
C ILE A 7 -18.62 1.15 -7.80
N ASP A 8 -19.36 2.14 -7.31
CA ASP A 8 -18.76 3.36 -6.78
C ASP A 8 -18.42 3.12 -5.31
N LEU A 9 -17.13 2.96 -5.01
CA LEU A 9 -16.62 2.87 -3.63
C LEU A 9 -16.26 4.27 -3.14
N GLY A 10 -17.26 5.03 -2.72
CA GLY A 10 -17.05 6.43 -2.32
C GLY A 10 -16.52 6.60 -0.89
N THR A 11 -15.93 7.76 -0.61
CA THR A 11 -15.42 8.13 0.72
C THR A 11 -16.52 8.17 1.77
N THR A 12 -17.66 8.77 1.42
CA THR A 12 -18.81 8.95 2.33
C THR A 12 -19.93 7.95 2.02
N ASN A 13 -20.19 7.69 0.75
CA ASN A 13 -21.27 6.84 0.27
C ASN A 13 -20.77 5.92 -0.84
N SER A 14 -21.31 4.71 -0.90
CA SER A 14 -21.03 3.74 -1.94
C SER A 14 -22.32 3.30 -2.65
N VAL A 15 -22.20 3.01 -3.95
CA VAL A 15 -23.34 2.67 -4.81
C VAL A 15 -22.97 1.49 -5.71
N ALA A 16 -23.91 0.58 -5.96
CA ALA A 16 -23.77 -0.48 -6.95
C ALA A 16 -24.79 -0.32 -8.08
N ALA A 17 -24.37 -0.61 -9.30
CA ALA A 17 -25.24 -0.61 -10.47
C ALA A 17 -24.93 -1.78 -11.41
N ILE A 18 -25.89 -2.13 -12.25
CA ILE A 18 -25.72 -3.12 -13.31
C ILE A 18 -26.25 -2.56 -14.64
N LYS A 19 -25.60 -2.89 -15.73
CA LYS A 19 -26.08 -2.62 -17.07
C LYS A 19 -26.76 -3.91 -17.59
N LYS A 20 -28.05 -3.78 -17.85
CA LYS A 20 -28.86 -4.74 -18.63
C LYS A 20 -29.20 -4.07 -19.98
N VAL A 21 -30.42 -4.02 -20.37
CA VAL A 21 -30.90 -3.17 -21.49
C VAL A 21 -30.70 -1.69 -21.12
N HIS A 22 -31.12 -1.34 -19.92
CA HIS A 22 -30.84 -0.02 -19.31
C HIS A 22 -29.92 -0.18 -18.09
N THR A 23 -29.25 0.89 -17.72
CA THR A 23 -28.46 0.93 -16.49
C THR A 23 -29.40 1.03 -15.30
N GLU A 24 -29.23 0.14 -14.33
CA GLU A 24 -30.06 0.00 -13.14
C GLU A 24 -29.20 0.12 -11.89
N VAL A 25 -29.50 1.09 -11.04
CA VAL A 25 -28.85 1.20 -9.73
C VAL A 25 -29.50 0.21 -8.78
N LEU A 26 -28.68 -0.58 -8.10
CA LEU A 26 -29.14 -1.65 -7.22
C LEU A 26 -29.48 -1.09 -5.84
N LYS A 27 -30.56 -1.58 -5.27
CA LYS A 27 -30.94 -1.27 -3.89
C LYS A 27 -30.18 -2.16 -2.91
N ASN A 28 -29.77 -1.59 -1.81
CA ASN A 28 -29.26 -2.34 -0.67
C ASN A 28 -30.42 -3.04 0.09
N ASN A 29 -30.07 -3.85 1.09
CA ASN A 29 -31.05 -4.57 1.90
C ASN A 29 -31.91 -3.68 2.82
N GLU A 30 -31.54 -2.40 2.97
CA GLU A 30 -32.37 -1.38 3.62
C GLU A 30 -33.37 -0.70 2.67
N GLY A 31 -33.31 -1.01 1.36
CA GLY A 31 -34.17 -0.44 0.31
C GLY A 31 -33.66 0.86 -0.30
N ASP A 32 -32.50 1.33 0.12
CA ASP A 32 -31.86 2.56 -0.35
C ASP A 32 -30.91 2.27 -1.53
N PHE A 33 -30.72 3.23 -2.44
CA PHE A 33 -29.72 3.12 -3.53
C PHE A 33 -28.30 3.41 -3.06
N ILE A 34 -28.15 4.11 -1.95
CA ILE A 34 -26.89 4.59 -1.42
C ILE A 34 -26.61 3.88 -0.10
N THR A 35 -25.42 3.36 0.04
CA THR A 35 -24.92 2.74 1.27
C THR A 35 -23.84 3.64 1.88
N PRO A 36 -24.02 4.20 3.08
CA PRO A 36 -22.98 4.94 3.76
C PRO A 36 -21.70 4.10 3.91
N SER A 37 -20.54 4.66 3.55
CA SER A 37 -19.22 4.01 3.69
C SER A 37 -18.74 4.08 5.15
N CYS A 38 -19.54 3.53 6.06
CA CYS A 38 -19.36 3.57 7.50
C CYS A 38 -19.35 2.16 8.07
N VAL A 39 -18.39 1.86 8.95
CA VAL A 39 -18.19 0.54 9.56
C VAL A 39 -18.07 0.67 11.06
N THR A 40 -18.83 -0.15 11.80
CA THR A 40 -18.67 -0.31 13.25
C THR A 40 -18.66 -1.78 13.62
N ILE A 41 -18.27 -2.07 14.87
CA ILE A 41 -18.18 -3.44 15.38
C ILE A 41 -19.17 -3.65 16.52
N LYS A 42 -20.00 -4.69 16.40
CA LYS A 42 -20.92 -5.07 17.46
C LYS A 42 -20.30 -6.16 18.31
N LYS A 43 -19.89 -5.82 19.55
CA LYS A 43 -19.34 -6.79 20.50
C LYS A 43 -20.39 -7.82 20.87
N LYS A 44 -20.05 -9.11 20.74
CA LYS A 44 -20.87 -10.24 21.23
C LYS A 44 -20.18 -10.91 22.39
N ILE A 45 -20.93 -11.21 23.47
CA ILE A 45 -20.37 -11.70 24.74
C ILE A 45 -19.71 -13.09 24.61
N PHE A 46 -20.14 -13.94 23.66
CA PHE A 46 -19.63 -15.31 23.50
C PHE A 46 -19.31 -15.72 22.06
N ARG A 47 -19.22 -14.75 21.12
CA ARG A 47 -18.95 -15.00 19.69
C ARG A 47 -17.98 -13.96 19.17
N LYS A 48 -17.39 -14.25 17.99
CA LYS A 48 -16.61 -13.24 17.26
C LYS A 48 -17.48 -11.99 17.03
N PRO A 49 -16.90 -10.78 17.17
CA PRO A 49 -17.62 -9.54 16.87
C PRO A 49 -18.12 -9.54 15.42
N ASP A 50 -19.29 -9.00 15.19
CA ASP A 50 -19.80 -8.80 13.83
C ASP A 50 -19.55 -7.36 13.38
N PHE A 51 -19.14 -7.20 12.15
CA PHE A 51 -19.10 -5.89 11.50
C PHE A 51 -20.51 -5.46 11.11
N VAL A 52 -20.81 -4.20 11.36
CA VAL A 52 -22.02 -3.52 10.91
C VAL A 52 -21.62 -2.43 9.94
N VAL A 53 -22.26 -2.37 8.78
CA VAL A 53 -21.90 -1.44 7.69
C VAL A 53 -23.15 -0.66 7.26
N GLY A 54 -22.94 0.57 6.78
CA GLY A 54 -23.97 1.38 6.19
C GLY A 54 -24.73 2.20 7.22
N LYS A 55 -26.05 2.39 7.01
CA LYS A 55 -26.91 3.25 7.79
C LYS A 55 -26.90 2.95 9.29
N HIS A 56 -26.95 1.67 9.64
CA HIS A 56 -26.89 1.24 11.03
C HIS A 56 -25.54 1.57 11.70
N ALA A 57 -24.43 1.49 10.98
CA ALA A 57 -23.14 1.90 11.50
C ALA A 57 -23.08 3.42 11.72
N LEU A 58 -23.66 4.19 10.80
CA LEU A 58 -23.72 5.65 10.92
C LEU A 58 -24.57 6.10 12.14
N GLU A 59 -25.67 5.39 12.45
CA GLU A 59 -26.46 5.64 13.66
C GLU A 59 -25.67 5.40 14.95
N TRP A 60 -24.76 4.39 14.95
CA TRP A 60 -23.89 4.11 16.09
C TRP A 60 -22.82 5.18 16.32
N MET A 61 -22.47 5.96 15.31
CA MET A 61 -21.48 7.03 15.43
C MET A 61 -21.83 8.06 16.51
N LYS A 62 -23.13 8.28 16.77
CA LYS A 62 -23.60 9.16 17.87
C LYS A 62 -23.34 8.59 19.27
N GLN A 63 -23.17 7.27 19.39
CA GLN A 63 -23.01 6.57 20.67
C GLN A 63 -21.56 6.13 20.92
N ASP A 64 -20.89 5.65 19.88
CA ASP A 64 -19.53 5.10 19.95
C ASP A 64 -18.71 5.56 18.73
N PRO A 65 -18.37 6.85 18.62
CA PRO A 65 -17.61 7.39 17.49
C PRO A 65 -16.19 6.80 17.39
N GLU A 66 -15.59 6.42 18.52
CA GLU A 66 -14.24 5.83 18.56
C GLU A 66 -14.18 4.44 17.93
N ASN A 67 -15.29 3.71 17.92
CA ASN A 67 -15.44 2.41 17.27
C ASN A 67 -16.34 2.48 16.03
N THR A 68 -16.40 3.64 15.37
CA THR A 68 -17.15 3.84 14.14
C THR A 68 -16.24 4.51 13.11
N ILE A 69 -15.90 3.76 12.06
CA ILE A 69 -14.96 4.18 11.03
C ILE A 69 -15.72 4.79 9.86
N THR A 70 -15.36 6.00 9.49
CA THR A 70 -15.84 6.73 8.31
C THR A 70 -14.64 7.18 7.48
N ALA A 71 -14.86 7.57 6.22
CA ALA A 71 -13.84 8.13 5.33
C ALA A 71 -12.58 7.25 5.15
N ILE A 72 -12.73 5.94 5.30
CA ILE A 72 -11.59 4.99 5.24
C ILE A 72 -10.86 5.03 3.90
N LYS A 73 -11.56 5.37 2.81
CA LYS A 73 -10.98 5.50 1.47
C LYS A 73 -9.82 6.52 1.43
N ARG A 74 -9.86 7.57 2.24
CA ARG A 74 -8.78 8.56 2.37
C ARG A 74 -7.47 7.97 2.93
N LEU A 75 -7.58 6.85 3.66
CA LEU A 75 -6.45 6.15 4.29
C LEU A 75 -5.95 4.95 3.47
N MET A 76 -6.65 4.60 2.38
CA MET A 76 -6.30 3.49 1.50
C MET A 76 -4.89 3.68 0.93
N GLY A 77 -4.04 2.66 1.07
CA GLY A 77 -2.66 2.71 0.57
C GLY A 77 -1.73 3.72 1.25
N ARG A 78 -2.20 4.41 2.31
CA ARG A 78 -1.40 5.39 3.06
C ARG A 78 -0.53 4.73 4.13
N ASN A 79 0.58 5.40 4.44
CA ASN A 79 1.48 5.02 5.53
C ASN A 79 1.19 5.84 6.78
N TYR A 80 1.57 5.30 7.96
CA TYR A 80 1.38 6.01 9.23
C TYR A 80 2.13 7.36 9.27
N ASN A 81 3.34 7.42 8.71
CA ASN A 81 4.19 8.62 8.73
C ASN A 81 3.87 9.60 7.60
N ASP A 82 2.92 9.31 6.71
CA ASP A 82 2.51 10.24 5.67
C ASP A 82 2.01 11.55 6.32
N LYS A 83 2.44 12.68 5.76
CA LYS A 83 2.16 14.01 6.32
C LYS A 83 0.67 14.29 6.49
N GLU A 84 -0.12 13.87 5.51
CA GLU A 84 -1.57 14.00 5.54
C GLU A 84 -2.19 13.16 6.65
N VAL A 85 -1.70 11.94 6.89
CA VAL A 85 -2.16 11.07 7.98
C VAL A 85 -1.84 11.70 9.32
N GLN A 86 -0.61 12.24 9.48
CA GLN A 86 -0.21 12.93 10.71
C GLN A 86 -1.02 14.20 10.94
N GLN A 87 -1.35 14.96 9.90
CA GLN A 87 -2.24 16.12 10.00
C GLN A 87 -3.65 15.74 10.45
N VAL A 88 -4.21 14.65 9.90
CA VAL A 88 -5.53 14.14 10.29
C VAL A 88 -5.57 13.76 11.76
N ILE A 89 -4.49 13.16 12.27
CA ILE A 89 -4.37 12.81 13.69
C ILE A 89 -4.27 14.09 14.56
N GLN A 90 -3.44 15.06 14.16
CA GLN A 90 -3.24 16.31 14.88
C GLN A 90 -4.49 17.19 14.89
N ASP A 91 -5.17 17.30 13.75
CA ASP A 91 -6.38 18.10 13.58
C ASP A 91 -7.64 17.43 14.14
N GLN A 92 -7.52 16.22 14.67
CA GLN A 92 -8.64 15.41 15.18
C GLN A 92 -9.80 15.31 14.17
N ARG A 93 -9.46 15.17 12.86
CA ARG A 93 -10.47 15.09 11.79
C ARG A 93 -11.27 13.78 11.81
N ILE A 94 -10.75 12.79 12.50
CA ILE A 94 -11.38 11.48 12.68
C ILE A 94 -11.54 11.19 14.17
N HIS A 95 -12.53 10.37 14.51
CA HIS A 95 -12.84 10.03 15.89
C HIS A 95 -12.24 8.69 16.34
N TYR A 96 -11.86 7.85 15.40
CA TYR A 96 -11.22 6.56 15.66
C TYR A 96 -9.69 6.68 15.70
N GLN A 97 -9.06 5.72 16.35
CA GLN A 97 -7.62 5.74 16.57
C GLN A 97 -6.86 5.17 15.37
N LEU A 98 -5.82 5.88 14.95
CA LEU A 98 -4.80 5.41 14.01
C LEU A 98 -3.50 5.12 14.76
N LYS A 99 -2.81 4.05 14.37
CA LYS A 99 -1.49 3.73 14.90
C LYS A 99 -0.64 2.97 13.87
N ARG A 100 0.62 2.75 14.20
CA ARG A 100 1.48 1.86 13.44
C ARG A 100 0.97 0.42 13.59
N HIS A 101 0.91 -0.31 12.51
CA HIS A 101 0.46 -1.70 12.51
C HIS A 101 1.51 -2.58 13.20
N SER A 102 1.12 -3.39 14.18
CA SER A 102 2.05 -4.17 15.01
C SER A 102 2.86 -5.21 14.21
N LYS A 103 2.29 -5.74 13.14
CA LYS A 103 2.93 -6.73 12.24
C LYS A 103 3.46 -6.13 10.94
N GLY A 104 3.30 -4.83 10.73
CA GLY A 104 3.76 -4.14 9.52
C GLY A 104 5.13 -3.50 9.68
N SER A 105 5.56 -2.76 8.66
CA SER A 105 6.73 -1.87 8.76
C SER A 105 6.47 -0.73 9.75
N GLU A 106 7.49 0.03 10.10
CA GLU A 106 7.32 1.22 10.93
C GLU A 106 6.38 2.27 10.31
N ASN A 107 6.18 2.20 9.00
CA ASN A 107 5.30 3.08 8.25
C ASN A 107 3.90 2.50 8.03
N SER A 108 3.66 1.23 8.32
CA SER A 108 2.35 0.61 8.09
C SER A 108 1.28 1.20 8.98
N LEU A 109 0.13 1.54 8.36
CA LEU A 109 -1.01 2.14 9.03
C LEU A 109 -1.98 1.08 9.54
N ALA A 110 -2.43 1.22 10.78
CA ALA A 110 -3.53 0.46 11.35
C ALA A 110 -4.64 1.37 11.86
N VAL A 111 -5.86 0.93 11.64
CA VAL A 111 -7.09 1.49 12.21
C VAL A 111 -7.53 0.62 13.36
N ILE A 112 -7.88 1.22 14.50
CA ILE A 112 -8.32 0.48 15.67
C ILE A 112 -9.84 0.43 15.70
N LEU A 113 -10.38 -0.79 15.75
CA LEU A 113 -11.82 -1.04 15.83
C LEU A 113 -12.08 -2.15 16.84
N GLY A 114 -12.84 -1.84 17.88
CA GLY A 114 -13.13 -2.79 18.95
C GLY A 114 -11.90 -3.27 19.72
N GLY A 115 -10.80 -2.51 19.71
CA GLY A 115 -9.52 -2.84 20.31
C GLY A 115 -8.63 -3.76 19.46
N GLN A 116 -9.01 -4.04 18.22
CA GLN A 116 -8.23 -4.82 17.26
C GLN A 116 -7.67 -3.93 16.15
N GLU A 117 -6.55 -4.35 15.57
CA GLU A 117 -5.92 -3.67 14.44
C GLU A 117 -6.46 -4.19 13.12
N PHE A 118 -6.83 -3.27 12.26
CA PHE A 118 -7.24 -3.56 10.87
C PHE A 118 -6.50 -2.63 9.92
N THR A 119 -6.23 -3.10 8.73
CA THR A 119 -5.74 -2.23 7.66
C THR A 119 -6.91 -1.47 7.02
N PRO A 120 -6.65 -0.33 6.37
CA PRO A 120 -7.68 0.37 5.60
C PRO A 120 -8.36 -0.53 4.55
N GLU A 121 -7.58 -1.45 3.95
CA GLU A 121 -8.05 -2.41 2.96
C GLU A 121 -9.04 -3.42 3.57
N GLU A 122 -8.79 -3.92 4.78
CA GLU A 122 -9.69 -4.84 5.48
C GLU A 122 -11.02 -4.18 5.85
N ILE A 123 -10.98 -2.91 6.27
CA ILE A 123 -12.20 -2.13 6.53
C ILE A 123 -12.98 -1.87 5.24
N SER A 124 -12.29 -1.48 4.16
CA SER A 124 -12.91 -1.28 2.84
C SER A 124 -13.49 -2.58 2.27
N ALA A 125 -12.81 -3.71 2.50
CA ALA A 125 -13.32 -5.03 2.15
C ALA A 125 -14.65 -5.34 2.85
N THR A 126 -14.83 -4.86 4.08
CA THR A 126 -16.09 -5.03 4.82
C THR A 126 -17.24 -4.26 4.15
N ILE A 127 -16.98 -3.06 3.64
CA ILE A 127 -17.94 -2.27 2.85
C ILE A 127 -18.27 -2.98 1.54
N LEU A 128 -17.24 -3.38 0.77
CA LEU A 128 -17.42 -4.10 -0.49
C LEU A 128 -18.17 -5.42 -0.32
N LYS A 129 -17.94 -6.13 0.79
CA LYS A 129 -18.65 -7.36 1.12
C LYS A 129 -20.15 -7.12 1.31
N LYS A 130 -20.53 -6.03 2.00
CA LYS A 130 -21.95 -5.65 2.11
C LYS A 130 -22.54 -5.36 0.73
N ILE A 131 -21.88 -4.50 -0.05
CA ILE A 131 -22.34 -4.12 -1.41
C ILE A 131 -22.51 -5.37 -2.29
N LYS A 132 -21.54 -6.29 -2.26
CA LYS A 132 -21.62 -7.56 -2.99
C LYS A 132 -22.84 -8.38 -2.57
N ASN A 133 -23.06 -8.54 -1.27
CA ASN A 133 -24.16 -9.32 -0.74
C ASN A 133 -25.52 -8.70 -1.09
N ASP A 134 -25.65 -7.39 -0.92
CA ASP A 134 -26.86 -6.65 -1.26
C ASP A 134 -27.17 -6.76 -2.78
N ALA A 135 -26.12 -6.65 -3.62
CA ALA A 135 -26.26 -6.83 -5.06
C ALA A 135 -26.67 -8.28 -5.43
N GLN A 136 -26.10 -9.28 -4.78
CA GLN A 136 -26.50 -10.69 -4.98
C GLN A 136 -27.94 -10.93 -4.59
N GLU A 137 -28.40 -10.36 -3.47
CA GLU A 137 -29.79 -10.44 -3.03
C GLU A 137 -30.74 -9.72 -4.00
N SER A 138 -30.43 -8.50 -4.40
CA SER A 138 -31.21 -7.70 -5.36
C SER A 138 -31.31 -8.38 -6.72
N LEU A 139 -30.23 -9.03 -7.19
CA LEU A 139 -30.18 -9.70 -8.51
C LEU A 139 -30.60 -11.15 -8.45
N ASN A 140 -30.81 -11.73 -7.28
CA ASN A 140 -31.00 -13.16 -7.05
C ASN A 140 -29.97 -14.01 -7.82
N SER A 141 -28.73 -13.58 -7.84
CA SER A 141 -27.64 -14.18 -8.62
C SER A 141 -26.29 -13.94 -7.96
N GLU A 142 -25.34 -14.83 -8.19
CA GLU A 142 -23.98 -14.66 -7.73
C GLU A 142 -23.30 -13.49 -8.44
N VAL A 143 -22.55 -12.66 -7.69
CA VAL A 143 -21.73 -11.57 -8.19
C VAL A 143 -20.27 -11.93 -7.96
N GLN A 144 -19.52 -12.15 -9.05
CA GLN A 144 -18.10 -12.50 -8.99
C GLN A 144 -17.18 -11.41 -9.54
N TYR A 145 -17.69 -10.58 -10.46
CA TYR A 145 -16.88 -9.59 -11.17
C TYR A 145 -17.38 -8.19 -10.89
N ALA A 146 -16.46 -7.24 -10.87
CA ALA A 146 -16.80 -5.83 -10.73
C ALA A 146 -15.84 -4.91 -11.48
N VAL A 147 -16.34 -3.77 -11.95
CA VAL A 147 -15.58 -2.56 -12.18
C VAL A 147 -15.76 -1.69 -10.94
N ILE A 148 -14.66 -1.28 -10.31
CA ILE A 148 -14.68 -0.47 -9.08
C ILE A 148 -14.06 0.88 -9.37
N THR A 149 -14.70 1.96 -8.90
CA THR A 149 -14.20 3.30 -9.15
C THR A 149 -13.18 3.75 -8.10
N VAL A 150 -12.25 4.58 -8.54
CA VAL A 150 -11.21 5.18 -7.73
C VAL A 150 -11.07 6.67 -8.10
N PRO A 151 -10.63 7.54 -7.17
CA PRO A 151 -10.24 8.91 -7.52
C PRO A 151 -9.24 8.95 -8.65
N ALA A 152 -9.33 9.96 -9.51
CA ALA A 152 -8.51 10.05 -10.74
C ALA A 152 -7.01 10.08 -10.44
N TYR A 153 -6.61 10.73 -9.36
CA TYR A 153 -5.21 10.89 -8.98
C TYR A 153 -4.73 9.89 -7.91
N PHE A 154 -5.49 8.81 -7.65
CA PHE A 154 -4.98 7.72 -6.82
C PHE A 154 -3.64 7.24 -7.35
N ASN A 155 -2.66 7.15 -6.46
CA ASN A 155 -1.39 6.52 -6.76
C ASN A 155 -1.52 4.98 -6.80
N ASP A 156 -0.43 4.31 -7.17
CA ASP A 156 -0.44 2.86 -7.37
C ASP A 156 -0.76 2.09 -6.09
N LYS A 157 -0.27 2.55 -4.93
CA LYS A 157 -0.56 1.93 -3.63
C LYS A 157 -2.06 1.98 -3.30
N GLN A 158 -2.70 3.13 -3.57
CA GLN A 158 -4.11 3.34 -3.31
C GLN A 158 -4.97 2.48 -4.24
N LYS A 159 -4.58 2.37 -5.52
CA LYS A 159 -5.23 1.49 -6.50
C LYS A 159 -5.05 0.02 -6.14
N HIS A 160 -3.82 -0.37 -5.78
CA HIS A 160 -3.55 -1.72 -5.30
C HIS A 160 -4.34 -2.04 -4.03
N GLY A 161 -4.38 -1.13 -3.06
CA GLY A 161 -5.20 -1.26 -1.85
C GLY A 161 -6.68 -1.50 -2.17
N THR A 162 -7.23 -0.82 -3.19
CA THR A 162 -8.62 -1.02 -3.64
C THR A 162 -8.81 -2.43 -4.23
N ARG A 163 -7.86 -2.93 -5.04
CA ARG A 163 -7.91 -4.31 -5.56
C ARG A 163 -7.79 -5.34 -4.45
N THR A 164 -6.88 -5.12 -3.49
CA THR A 164 -6.73 -5.99 -2.31
C THR A 164 -8.04 -6.06 -1.52
N ALA A 165 -8.68 -4.91 -1.25
CA ALA A 165 -9.97 -4.88 -0.57
C ALA A 165 -11.04 -5.70 -1.32
N ALA A 166 -11.10 -5.62 -2.64
CA ALA A 166 -12.02 -6.41 -3.45
C ALA A 166 -11.69 -7.92 -3.40
N ALA A 167 -10.41 -8.28 -3.55
CA ALA A 167 -9.95 -9.67 -3.50
C ALA A 167 -10.29 -10.36 -2.16
N LEU A 168 -10.17 -9.64 -1.04
CA LEU A 168 -10.57 -10.12 0.29
C LEU A 168 -12.07 -10.50 0.39
N THR A 169 -12.92 -9.97 -0.51
CA THR A 169 -14.34 -10.33 -0.61
C THR A 169 -14.61 -11.44 -1.61
N GLY A 170 -13.61 -11.90 -2.34
CA GLY A 170 -13.75 -12.81 -3.48
C GLY A 170 -14.33 -12.15 -4.72
N LEU A 171 -14.29 -10.81 -4.83
CA LEU A 171 -14.60 -10.09 -6.06
C LEU A 171 -13.37 -10.07 -6.98
N LYS A 172 -13.58 -10.39 -8.25
CA LYS A 172 -12.57 -10.24 -9.31
C LYS A 172 -12.76 -8.88 -9.97
N VAL A 173 -11.77 -8.01 -9.81
CA VAL A 173 -11.80 -6.66 -10.41
C VAL A 173 -11.41 -6.77 -11.88
N ARG A 174 -12.37 -6.48 -12.78
CA ARG A 174 -12.12 -6.41 -14.23
C ARG A 174 -11.33 -5.16 -14.60
N ARG A 175 -11.67 -4.02 -13.98
CA ARG A 175 -10.97 -2.75 -14.14
C ARG A 175 -11.18 -1.85 -12.92
N LEU A 176 -10.15 -1.06 -12.58
CA LEU A 176 -10.28 0.13 -11.74
C LEU A 176 -10.53 1.32 -12.68
N LEU A 177 -11.64 2.03 -12.45
CA LEU A 177 -12.08 3.12 -13.32
C LEU A 177 -12.02 4.44 -12.55
N PRO A 178 -11.32 5.48 -13.05
CA PRO A 178 -11.37 6.82 -12.44
C PRO A 178 -12.80 7.35 -12.35
N GLU A 179 -13.15 7.92 -11.18
CA GLU A 179 -14.50 8.45 -10.91
C GLU A 179 -14.97 9.46 -11.96
N PRO A 180 -14.16 10.46 -12.38
CA PRO A 180 -14.58 11.37 -13.42
C PRO A 180 -14.79 10.69 -14.78
N THR A 181 -13.98 9.69 -15.12
CA THR A 181 -14.16 8.91 -16.35
C THR A 181 -15.46 8.12 -16.31
N ALA A 182 -15.79 7.52 -15.16
CA ALA A 182 -17.08 6.83 -14.97
C ALA A 182 -18.25 7.79 -15.15
N ALA A 183 -18.18 8.99 -14.59
CA ALA A 183 -19.19 10.02 -14.75
C ALA A 183 -19.38 10.46 -16.21
N ALA A 184 -18.27 10.63 -16.93
CA ALA A 184 -18.29 10.96 -18.36
C ALA A 184 -18.94 9.84 -19.20
N ILE A 185 -18.66 8.57 -18.88
CA ILE A 185 -19.30 7.41 -19.53
C ILE A 185 -20.79 7.42 -19.29
N SER A 186 -21.26 7.65 -18.05
CA SER A 186 -22.67 7.74 -17.71
C SER A 186 -23.38 8.86 -18.48
N PHE A 187 -22.73 10.02 -18.59
CA PHE A 187 -23.25 11.18 -19.32
C PHE A 187 -23.22 10.98 -20.84
N GLY A 188 -22.18 10.36 -21.36
CA GLY A 188 -21.86 10.32 -22.78
C GLY A 188 -22.47 9.17 -23.57
N VAL A 189 -23.04 8.15 -22.92
CA VAL A 189 -23.54 6.94 -23.62
C VAL A 189 -24.59 7.26 -24.69
N ASP A 190 -25.45 8.23 -24.43
CA ASP A 190 -26.48 8.67 -25.39
C ASP A 190 -25.94 9.65 -26.45
N ASN A 191 -24.75 10.22 -26.24
CA ASN A 191 -24.11 11.23 -27.09
C ASN A 191 -22.92 10.71 -27.92
N ILE A 192 -22.52 9.44 -27.74
CA ILE A 192 -21.35 8.80 -28.39
C ILE A 192 -21.49 8.70 -29.93
N GLN A 193 -22.68 8.90 -30.46
CA GLN A 193 -22.95 8.77 -31.90
C GLN A 193 -22.45 9.94 -32.77
N ASN A 194 -21.94 10.99 -32.17
CA ASN A 194 -21.37 12.11 -32.92
C ASN A 194 -19.86 11.91 -33.14
N ASP A 195 -19.43 11.82 -34.38
CA ASP A 195 -18.02 11.72 -34.80
C ASP A 195 -17.17 12.97 -34.45
N GLU A 196 -17.77 13.98 -33.83
CA GLU A 196 -17.07 15.20 -33.44
C GLU A 196 -16.34 14.99 -32.11
N ALA A 197 -15.03 15.27 -32.08
CA ALA A 197 -14.26 15.29 -30.87
C ALA A 197 -14.73 16.43 -29.94
N ARG A 198 -14.96 16.10 -28.66
CA ARG A 198 -15.33 17.08 -27.62
C ARG A 198 -14.39 16.97 -26.42
N THR A 199 -13.98 18.12 -25.92
CA THR A 199 -13.20 18.21 -24.68
C THR A 199 -14.13 18.48 -23.51
N VAL A 200 -14.19 17.53 -22.58
CA VAL A 200 -15.06 17.58 -21.41
C VAL A 200 -14.20 17.68 -20.15
N LEU A 201 -14.42 18.73 -19.37
CA LEU A 201 -13.90 18.82 -18.01
C LEU A 201 -14.91 18.15 -17.08
N VAL A 202 -14.54 17.08 -16.42
CA VAL A 202 -15.34 16.47 -15.37
C VAL A 202 -14.86 16.98 -14.02
N PHE A 203 -15.78 17.61 -13.30
CA PHE A 203 -15.57 18.23 -12.01
C PHE A 203 -16.36 17.44 -10.99
N ASP A 204 -15.70 16.53 -10.28
CA ASP A 204 -16.31 15.72 -9.24
C ASP A 204 -15.99 16.30 -7.86
N PHE A 205 -17.00 16.96 -7.28
CA PHE A 205 -16.91 17.47 -5.92
C PHE A 205 -17.81 16.67 -5.00
N GLY A 206 -17.22 15.62 -4.43
CA GLY A 206 -17.88 14.64 -3.61
C GLY A 206 -18.04 15.05 -2.14
N GLY A 207 -18.37 14.07 -1.30
CA GLY A 207 -18.46 14.27 0.15
C GLY A 207 -17.09 14.36 0.83
N GLY A 208 -16.08 13.70 0.28
CA GLY A 208 -14.76 13.59 0.91
C GLY A 208 -13.58 13.90 0.03
N THR A 209 -13.76 13.97 -1.28
CA THR A 209 -12.70 14.23 -2.26
C THR A 209 -13.15 15.25 -3.29
N PHE A 210 -12.19 15.91 -3.89
CA PHE A 210 -12.34 16.71 -5.08
C PHE A 210 -11.48 16.08 -6.19
N ASP A 211 -12.11 15.66 -7.28
CA ASP A 211 -11.46 15.07 -8.44
C ASP A 211 -11.78 15.85 -9.72
N LEU A 212 -10.78 15.99 -10.56
CA LEU A 212 -10.91 16.70 -11.83
C LEU A 212 -10.19 15.90 -12.92
N SER A 213 -10.87 15.70 -14.06
CA SER A 213 -10.26 15.14 -15.27
C SER A 213 -10.69 15.91 -16.50
N VAL A 214 -9.75 16.10 -17.42
CA VAL A 214 -10.00 16.60 -18.76
C VAL A 214 -9.94 15.44 -19.72
N LEU A 215 -11.06 15.18 -20.41
CA LEU A 215 -11.23 14.06 -21.33
C LEU A 215 -11.52 14.58 -22.73
N THR A 216 -10.88 14.00 -23.74
CA THR A 216 -11.32 14.13 -25.13
C THR A 216 -12.16 12.92 -25.49
N ILE A 217 -13.39 13.14 -25.90
CA ILE A 217 -14.36 12.10 -26.28
C ILE A 217 -14.61 12.20 -27.77
N SER A 218 -14.37 11.11 -28.50
CA SER A 218 -14.60 11.03 -29.96
C SER A 218 -14.89 9.60 -30.36
N GLY A 219 -15.98 9.36 -31.09
CA GLY A 219 -16.32 8.03 -31.64
C GLY A 219 -16.38 6.91 -30.59
N GLY A 220 -16.74 7.22 -29.34
CA GLY A 220 -16.75 6.27 -28.23
C GLY A 220 -15.40 6.04 -27.56
N GLN A 221 -14.35 6.72 -27.97
CA GLN A 221 -13.07 6.74 -27.29
C GLN A 221 -13.04 7.85 -26.24
N PHE A 222 -12.57 7.52 -25.04
CA PHE A 222 -12.38 8.43 -23.91
C PHE A 222 -10.88 8.53 -23.64
N ILE A 223 -10.29 9.63 -24.04
CA ILE A 223 -8.84 9.87 -23.91
C ILE A 223 -8.61 10.88 -22.78
N GLU A 224 -7.98 10.45 -21.69
CA GLU A 224 -7.62 11.29 -20.56
C GLU A 224 -6.41 12.17 -20.92
N GLN A 225 -6.65 13.49 -21.02
CA GLN A 225 -5.62 14.49 -21.35
C GLN A 225 -4.85 14.92 -20.09
N GLY A 226 -5.53 14.99 -18.96
CA GLY A 226 -4.94 15.31 -17.68
C GLY A 226 -5.94 15.18 -16.55
N LYS A 227 -5.40 15.12 -15.34
CA LYS A 227 -6.17 14.91 -14.12
C LYS A 227 -5.48 15.50 -12.91
N GLY A 228 -6.25 15.69 -11.85
CA GLY A 228 -5.75 16.09 -10.54
C GLY A 228 -6.88 16.14 -9.53
N GLY A 229 -6.58 16.59 -8.33
CA GLY A 229 -7.57 16.67 -7.27
C GLY A 229 -6.97 16.84 -5.90
N ASP A 230 -7.83 16.73 -4.89
CA ASP A 230 -7.44 16.77 -3.47
C ASP A 230 -8.29 15.77 -2.67
N MET A 231 -7.62 14.82 -2.02
CA MET A 231 -8.28 13.79 -1.19
C MET A 231 -8.86 14.30 0.13
N TRP A 232 -8.51 15.52 0.50
CA TRP A 232 -8.92 16.13 1.78
C TRP A 232 -9.81 17.36 1.57
N LEU A 233 -10.40 17.46 0.38
CA LEU A 233 -11.25 18.57 -0.02
C LEU A 233 -12.62 18.02 -0.48
N GLY A 234 -13.65 18.19 0.35
CA GLY A 234 -14.98 17.66 0.06
C GLY A 234 -16.07 18.27 0.92
N GLY A 235 -17.28 17.74 0.82
CA GLY A 235 -18.44 18.17 1.59
C GLY A 235 -18.24 18.07 3.11
N GLU A 236 -17.45 17.10 3.60
CA GLU A 236 -17.09 16.98 5.03
C GLU A 236 -16.23 18.17 5.51
N ASP A 237 -15.41 18.74 4.64
CA ASP A 237 -14.59 19.91 4.97
C ASP A 237 -15.46 21.18 5.01
N ILE A 238 -16.48 21.26 4.15
CA ILE A 238 -17.53 22.28 4.25
C ILE A 238 -18.27 22.14 5.57
N ASP A 239 -18.70 20.94 5.96
CA ASP A 239 -19.38 20.67 7.23
C ASP A 239 -18.52 21.11 8.42
N ARG A 240 -17.20 20.93 8.36
CA ARG A 240 -16.26 21.39 9.38
C ARG A 240 -16.22 22.92 9.49
N LEU A 241 -16.22 23.62 8.36
CA LEU A 241 -16.27 25.09 8.35
C LEU A 241 -17.55 25.60 8.99
N ILE A 242 -18.70 25.02 8.62
CA ILE A 242 -20.00 25.35 9.22
C ILE A 242 -20.02 25.02 10.71
N THR A 243 -19.52 23.84 11.12
CA THR A 243 -19.41 23.43 12.52
C THR A 243 -18.64 24.46 13.36
N ASN A 244 -17.48 24.91 12.86
CA ASN A 244 -16.70 25.95 13.56
C ASN A 244 -17.47 27.25 13.68
N TYR A 245 -18.21 27.66 12.66
CA TYR A 245 -19.09 28.84 12.72
C TYR A 245 -20.17 28.65 13.75
N VAL A 246 -20.93 27.57 13.72
CA VAL A 246 -22.02 27.26 14.66
C VAL A 246 -21.53 27.26 16.11
N LEU A 247 -20.39 26.60 16.37
CA LEU A 247 -19.78 26.57 17.71
C LEU A 247 -19.41 27.99 18.19
N THR A 248 -18.87 28.81 17.28
CA THR A 248 -18.53 30.21 17.62
C THR A 248 -19.77 31.02 18.00
N GLU A 249 -20.84 30.96 17.20
CA GLU A 249 -22.10 31.63 17.50
C GLU A 249 -22.72 31.11 18.81
N THR A 250 -22.74 29.76 18.99
CA THR A 250 -23.22 29.16 20.25
C THR A 250 -22.44 29.67 21.47
N GLY A 251 -21.12 29.79 21.37
CA GLY A 251 -20.28 30.35 22.43
C GLY A 251 -20.64 31.79 22.74
N LEU A 252 -20.85 32.61 21.71
CA LEU A 252 -21.25 34.02 21.87
C LEU A 252 -22.62 34.15 22.53
N GLU A 253 -23.62 33.40 22.07
CA GLU A 253 -24.99 33.45 22.59
C GLU A 253 -25.10 32.99 24.04
N ASN A 254 -24.30 31.98 24.43
CA ASN A 254 -24.30 31.45 25.79
C ASN A 254 -23.20 32.06 26.68
N GLY A 255 -22.51 33.11 26.24
CA GLY A 255 -21.48 33.81 27.04
C GLY A 255 -20.21 32.98 27.32
N ILE A 256 -19.97 31.90 26.56
CA ILE A 256 -18.84 30.99 26.70
C ILE A 256 -17.70 31.50 25.85
N LYS A 257 -16.60 31.95 26.47
CA LYS A 257 -15.42 32.51 25.75
C LYS A 257 -14.67 31.48 24.89
N ASP A 258 -14.55 30.26 25.37
CA ASP A 258 -13.89 29.17 24.70
C ASP A 258 -14.80 27.92 24.68
N ILE A 259 -15.62 27.84 23.66
CA ILE A 259 -16.58 26.74 23.49
C ILE A 259 -15.87 25.38 23.33
N LYS A 260 -14.65 25.36 22.80
CA LYS A 260 -13.89 24.12 22.65
C LYS A 260 -13.39 23.61 24.00
N ALA A 261 -12.82 24.49 24.84
CA ALA A 261 -12.42 24.12 26.18
C ALA A 261 -13.64 23.70 27.03
N PHE A 262 -14.77 24.38 26.87
CA PHE A 262 -16.03 23.98 27.50
C PHE A 262 -16.48 22.57 27.12
N LEU A 263 -16.42 22.22 25.83
CA LEU A 263 -16.75 20.89 25.32
C LEU A 263 -15.80 19.81 25.86
N GLU A 264 -14.50 20.12 25.98
CA GLU A 264 -13.52 19.20 26.58
C GLU A 264 -13.79 18.91 28.06
N GLY A 265 -14.37 19.86 28.77
CA GLY A 265 -14.78 19.70 30.17
C GLY A 265 -16.06 18.87 30.35
N GLN A 266 -16.82 18.62 29.31
CA GLN A 266 -18.09 17.89 29.39
C GLN A 266 -17.88 16.38 29.55
N PRO A 267 -18.82 15.65 30.23
CA PRO A 267 -18.79 14.19 30.24
C PRO A 267 -18.73 13.60 28.82
N GLN A 268 -17.79 12.69 28.56
CA GLN A 268 -17.52 12.14 27.22
C GLN A 268 -18.78 11.69 26.47
N LYS A 269 -19.72 11.05 27.18
CA LYS A 269 -20.98 10.59 26.58
C LYS A 269 -21.85 11.75 26.08
N LEU A 270 -21.93 12.85 26.82
CA LEU A 270 -22.72 14.04 26.42
C LEU A 270 -22.03 14.78 25.28
N LYS A 271 -20.70 14.94 25.37
CA LYS A 271 -19.87 15.51 24.29
C LYS A 271 -20.05 14.73 22.98
N ASN A 272 -19.92 13.42 23.00
CA ASN A 272 -20.08 12.57 21.82
C ASN A 272 -21.47 12.70 21.21
N ARG A 273 -22.52 12.67 22.05
CA ARG A 273 -23.91 12.86 21.60
C ARG A 273 -24.10 14.23 20.96
N PHE A 274 -23.62 15.29 21.61
CA PHE A 274 -23.70 16.66 21.10
C PHE A 274 -23.01 16.82 19.76
N LEU A 275 -21.75 16.36 19.62
CA LEU A 275 -20.99 16.43 18.38
C LEU A 275 -21.64 15.61 17.26
N GLY A 276 -22.24 14.47 17.58
CA GLY A 276 -22.98 13.65 16.61
C GLY A 276 -24.24 14.34 16.10
N GLU A 277 -25.03 14.98 16.98
CA GLU A 277 -26.22 15.78 16.60
C GLU A 277 -25.78 17.01 15.80
N LEU A 278 -24.70 17.70 16.22
CA LEU A 278 -24.16 18.87 15.52
C LEU A 278 -23.75 18.52 14.10
N LYS A 279 -23.00 17.43 13.92
CA LYS A 279 -22.59 16.96 12.58
C LYS A 279 -23.79 16.70 11.69
N ALA A 280 -24.81 15.99 12.20
CA ALA A 280 -26.02 15.69 11.44
C ALA A 280 -26.82 16.96 11.11
N GLY A 281 -26.94 17.90 12.07
CA GLY A 281 -27.62 19.19 11.87
C GLY A 281 -26.93 20.06 10.83
N VAL A 282 -25.60 20.13 10.87
CA VAL A 282 -24.76 20.88 9.93
C VAL A 282 -24.88 20.31 8.51
N GLU A 283 -24.72 18.99 8.34
CA GLU A 283 -24.88 18.35 7.02
C GLU A 283 -26.28 18.59 6.44
N LYS A 284 -27.31 18.44 7.26
CA LYS A 284 -28.69 18.73 6.86
C LYS A 284 -28.87 20.18 6.43
N ALA A 285 -28.32 21.13 7.18
CA ALA A 285 -28.37 22.55 6.86
C ALA A 285 -27.66 22.88 5.55
N LYS A 286 -26.47 22.31 5.32
CA LYS A 286 -25.74 22.42 4.05
C LYS A 286 -26.60 21.94 2.87
N ILE A 287 -27.26 20.80 2.99
CA ILE A 287 -28.13 20.25 1.94
C ILE A 287 -29.33 21.18 1.70
N ILE A 288 -30.00 21.64 2.76
CA ILE A 288 -31.15 22.57 2.65
C ILE A 288 -30.74 23.85 1.94
N LEU A 289 -29.55 24.38 2.23
CA LEU A 289 -29.04 25.62 1.62
C LEU A 289 -28.70 25.50 0.14
N SER A 290 -28.71 24.31 -0.44
CA SER A 290 -28.62 24.14 -1.90
C SER A 290 -29.92 24.56 -2.60
N ASP A 291 -31.07 24.41 -1.95
CA ASP A 291 -32.39 24.67 -2.54
C ASP A 291 -33.14 25.86 -1.82
N SER A 292 -32.70 26.26 -0.59
CA SER A 292 -33.36 27.25 0.24
C SER A 292 -32.40 28.38 0.63
N GLU A 293 -32.96 29.57 0.94
CA GLU A 293 -32.17 30.74 1.32
C GLU A 293 -31.71 30.71 2.78
N GLU A 294 -32.31 29.86 3.63
CA GLU A 294 -31.99 29.74 5.04
C GLU A 294 -32.19 28.31 5.56
N ALA A 295 -31.42 27.96 6.58
CA ALA A 295 -31.53 26.70 7.31
C ALA A 295 -31.34 26.97 8.82
N TYR A 296 -31.87 26.08 9.67
CA TYR A 296 -31.77 26.17 11.13
C TYR A 296 -31.02 24.94 11.66
N ILE A 297 -30.13 25.17 12.61
CA ILE A 297 -29.37 24.14 13.31
C ILE A 297 -29.74 24.26 14.80
N GLU A 298 -30.56 23.33 15.28
CA GLU A 298 -31.10 23.32 16.64
C GLU A 298 -30.65 22.05 17.37
N ILE A 299 -30.00 22.22 18.53
CA ILE A 299 -29.64 21.14 19.45
C ILE A 299 -29.90 21.58 20.87
N LEU A 300 -30.94 21.01 21.48
CA LEU A 300 -31.48 21.46 22.74
C LEU A 300 -31.24 20.47 23.87
N GLY A 301 -30.91 20.96 25.07
CA GLY A 301 -30.93 20.22 26.33
C GLY A 301 -29.87 19.11 26.50
N ILE A 302 -28.80 19.13 25.70
CA ILE A 302 -27.72 18.13 25.80
C ILE A 302 -26.62 18.57 26.75
N LEU A 303 -26.16 19.81 26.62
CA LEU A 303 -25.05 20.37 27.40
C LEU A 303 -25.57 21.27 28.49
N ARG A 304 -24.79 21.39 29.56
CA ARG A 304 -25.06 22.35 30.67
C ARG A 304 -23.75 23.01 31.06
N ASP A 305 -23.87 24.31 31.44
CA ASP A 305 -22.77 25.06 32.01
C ASP A 305 -22.50 24.69 33.49
N GLU A 306 -21.56 25.40 34.13
CA GLU A 306 -21.17 25.18 35.52
C GLU A 306 -22.33 25.54 36.52
N ASP A 307 -23.22 26.44 36.13
CA ASP A 307 -24.38 26.86 36.91
C ASP A 307 -25.60 25.94 36.73
N GLY A 308 -25.50 24.98 35.77
CA GLY A 308 -26.54 24.01 35.46
C GLY A 308 -27.53 24.49 34.39
N ASP A 309 -27.30 25.65 33.80
CA ASP A 309 -28.11 26.19 32.72
C ASP A 309 -27.85 25.46 31.41
N ALA A 310 -28.86 25.34 30.54
CA ALA A 310 -28.73 24.66 29.26
C ALA A 310 -27.88 25.51 28.31
N VAL A 311 -26.91 24.85 27.67
CA VAL A 311 -26.11 25.38 26.54
C VAL A 311 -26.68 24.80 25.27
N ASP A 312 -27.60 25.54 24.67
CA ASP A 312 -28.35 25.15 23.48
C ASP A 312 -27.70 25.74 22.21
N VAL A 313 -27.85 25.03 21.09
CA VAL A 313 -27.54 25.54 19.76
C VAL A 313 -28.86 25.93 19.11
N ASP A 314 -29.00 27.17 18.71
CA ASP A 314 -30.13 27.68 17.92
C ASP A 314 -29.59 28.69 16.90
N VAL A 315 -28.98 28.15 15.81
CA VAL A 315 -28.30 28.99 14.84
C VAL A 315 -29.05 28.98 13.51
N LYS A 316 -29.45 30.17 13.09
CA LYS A 316 -29.96 30.45 11.74
C LYS A 316 -28.79 30.69 10.80
N LEU A 317 -28.61 29.84 9.77
CA LEU A 317 -27.61 29.97 8.72
C LEU A 317 -28.29 30.40 7.41
N THR A 318 -27.95 31.59 6.91
CA THR A 318 -28.43 32.08 5.61
C THR A 318 -27.47 31.60 4.49
N ARG A 319 -27.97 31.51 3.25
CA ARG A 319 -27.15 31.15 2.06
C ARG A 319 -26.00 32.15 1.86
N ASP A 320 -26.21 33.46 2.06
CA ASP A 320 -25.15 34.47 1.95
C ASP A 320 -24.03 34.24 2.98
N ARG A 321 -24.42 33.91 4.21
CA ARG A 321 -23.43 33.58 5.25
C ARG A 321 -22.69 32.30 4.94
N PHE A 322 -23.42 31.29 4.50
CA PHE A 322 -22.84 30.02 4.06
C PHE A 322 -21.83 30.23 2.91
N ASN A 323 -22.21 30.99 1.85
CA ASN A 323 -21.31 31.31 0.75
C ASN A 323 -20.05 32.03 1.26
N THR A 324 -20.18 32.99 2.19
CA THR A 324 -19.02 33.67 2.80
C THR A 324 -18.07 32.68 3.51
N ILE A 325 -18.62 31.69 4.22
CA ILE A 325 -17.87 30.70 4.98
C ILE A 325 -17.05 29.79 4.03
N ILE A 326 -17.63 29.41 2.90
CA ILE A 326 -16.98 28.46 1.96
C ILE A 326 -16.13 29.14 0.89
N GLU A 327 -16.22 30.47 0.71
CA GLU A 327 -15.53 31.21 -0.35
C GLU A 327 -14.01 30.91 -0.45
N PRO A 328 -13.23 30.88 0.66
CA PRO A 328 -11.80 30.56 0.57
C PRO A 328 -11.53 29.16 0.02
N MET A 329 -12.43 28.20 0.27
CA MET A 329 -12.35 26.85 -0.28
C MET A 329 -12.66 26.85 -1.78
N ILE A 330 -13.69 27.56 -2.21
CA ILE A 330 -14.05 27.70 -3.62
C ILE A 330 -12.90 28.32 -4.42
N ASP A 331 -12.29 29.39 -3.90
CA ASP A 331 -11.10 30.01 -4.51
C ASP A 331 -9.95 29.01 -4.69
N SER A 332 -9.73 28.16 -3.71
CA SER A 332 -8.68 27.12 -3.78
C SER A 332 -8.99 26.08 -4.85
N ILE A 333 -10.25 25.65 -4.96
CA ILE A 333 -10.72 24.71 -5.99
C ILE A 333 -10.53 25.33 -7.39
N ILE A 334 -10.91 26.58 -7.61
CA ILE A 334 -10.73 27.25 -8.91
C ILE A 334 -9.24 27.40 -9.26
N LYS A 335 -8.39 27.74 -8.28
CA LYS A 335 -6.94 27.80 -8.51
C LYS A 335 -6.36 26.45 -8.91
N LEU A 336 -6.78 25.38 -8.22
CA LEU A 336 -6.34 24.01 -8.56
C LEU A 336 -6.84 23.60 -9.95
N THR A 337 -8.09 23.91 -10.29
CA THR A 337 -8.65 23.66 -11.62
C THR A 337 -7.85 24.35 -12.72
N ARG A 338 -7.54 25.64 -12.56
CA ARG A 338 -6.69 26.39 -13.51
C ARG A 338 -5.30 25.79 -13.65
N LYS A 339 -4.68 25.38 -12.53
CA LYS A 339 -3.36 24.74 -12.52
C LYS A 339 -3.38 23.48 -13.39
N ILE A 340 -4.32 22.57 -13.15
CA ILE A 340 -4.43 21.29 -13.89
C ILE A 340 -4.64 21.53 -15.39
N ILE A 341 -5.51 22.46 -15.76
CA ILE A 341 -5.76 22.82 -17.16
C ILE A 341 -4.49 23.37 -17.81
N SER A 342 -3.75 24.23 -17.10
CA SER A 342 -2.51 24.82 -17.63
C SER A 342 -1.38 23.81 -17.80
N GLU A 343 -1.31 22.80 -16.93
CA GLU A 343 -0.29 21.74 -17.00
C GLU A 343 -0.42 20.88 -18.27
N ILE A 344 -1.62 20.75 -18.80
CA ILE A 344 -1.88 20.07 -20.09
C ILE A 344 -1.92 21.05 -21.29
N HIS A 345 -1.47 22.29 -21.09
CA HIS A 345 -1.45 23.34 -22.11
C HIS A 345 -2.84 23.70 -22.68
N PHE A 346 -3.90 23.51 -21.89
CA PHE A 346 -5.25 23.92 -22.24
C PHE A 346 -5.58 25.27 -21.63
N THR A 347 -6.62 25.89 -22.19
CA THR A 347 -7.25 27.10 -21.67
C THR A 347 -8.76 26.85 -21.47
N PRO A 348 -9.48 27.64 -20.67
CA PRO A 348 -10.92 27.49 -20.49
C PRO A 348 -11.72 27.50 -21.79
N ASP A 349 -11.23 28.20 -22.81
CA ASP A 349 -11.88 28.28 -24.13
C ASP A 349 -11.85 26.97 -24.91
N LEU A 350 -10.80 26.13 -24.68
CA LEU A 350 -10.64 24.81 -25.30
C LEU A 350 -11.50 23.71 -24.64
N ILE A 351 -12.15 24.01 -23.56
CA ILE A 351 -13.10 23.11 -22.89
C ILE A 351 -14.49 23.33 -23.50
N ASP A 352 -15.07 22.31 -24.11
CA ASP A 352 -16.39 22.38 -24.72
C ASP A 352 -17.51 22.27 -23.71
N ASN A 353 -17.35 21.37 -22.74
CA ASN A 353 -18.32 21.12 -21.68
C ASN A 353 -17.65 20.94 -20.32
N VAL A 354 -18.31 21.40 -19.26
CA VAL A 354 -17.95 21.17 -17.86
C VAL A 354 -19.05 20.39 -17.19
N LEU A 355 -18.78 19.14 -16.87
CA LEU A 355 -19.74 18.24 -16.22
C LEU A 355 -19.52 18.23 -14.71
N LEU A 356 -20.50 18.74 -13.97
CA LEU A 356 -20.50 18.74 -12.51
C LEU A 356 -21.13 17.46 -11.99
N VAL A 357 -20.37 16.70 -11.18
CA VAL A 357 -20.79 15.46 -10.50
C VAL A 357 -20.41 15.51 -9.02
N GLY A 358 -20.92 14.58 -8.24
CA GLY A 358 -20.77 14.60 -6.78
C GLY A 358 -21.81 15.49 -6.09
N GLY A 359 -22.08 15.19 -4.83
CA GLY A 359 -23.14 15.88 -4.07
C GLY A 359 -22.84 17.35 -3.81
N SER A 360 -21.58 17.68 -3.53
CA SER A 360 -21.16 19.05 -3.22
C SER A 360 -21.13 19.98 -4.44
N SER A 361 -21.09 19.42 -5.65
CA SER A 361 -21.21 20.19 -6.90
C SER A 361 -22.58 20.84 -7.09
N ARG A 362 -23.59 20.43 -6.31
CA ARG A 362 -24.94 21.04 -6.33
C ARG A 362 -25.02 22.34 -5.54
N ILE A 363 -24.01 22.70 -4.79
CA ILE A 363 -23.98 23.96 -4.04
C ILE A 363 -24.02 25.13 -5.03
N PRO A 364 -25.00 26.06 -4.94
CA PRO A 364 -25.16 27.14 -5.93
C PRO A 364 -23.88 27.95 -6.16
N ARG A 365 -23.15 28.26 -5.09
CA ARG A 365 -21.89 29.02 -5.17
C ARG A 365 -20.81 28.29 -5.97
N VAL A 366 -20.77 26.94 -5.93
CA VAL A 366 -19.86 26.13 -6.76
C VAL A 366 -20.23 26.25 -8.24
N ILE A 367 -21.53 26.12 -8.54
CA ILE A 367 -22.03 26.25 -9.92
C ILE A 367 -21.71 27.65 -10.47
N GLU A 368 -22.01 28.69 -9.71
CA GLU A 368 -21.70 30.09 -10.07
C GLU A 368 -20.20 30.31 -10.35
N ALA A 369 -19.32 29.75 -9.52
CA ALA A 369 -17.88 29.86 -9.70
C ALA A 369 -17.42 29.19 -11.00
N MET A 370 -17.96 28.01 -11.32
CA MET A 370 -17.66 27.31 -12.56
C MET A 370 -18.25 28.03 -13.80
N GLU A 371 -19.47 28.58 -13.68
CA GLU A 371 -20.08 29.41 -14.74
C GLU A 371 -19.27 30.68 -15.03
N GLN A 372 -18.71 31.29 -13.99
CA GLN A 372 -17.84 32.47 -14.14
C GLN A 372 -16.51 32.14 -14.82
N GLU A 373 -15.96 30.95 -14.56
CA GLU A 373 -14.66 30.52 -15.12
C GLU A 373 -14.76 30.03 -16.57
N PHE A 374 -15.81 29.26 -16.90
CA PHE A 374 -15.91 28.56 -18.20
C PHE A 374 -17.02 29.11 -19.10
N GLY A 375 -17.94 29.87 -18.56
CA GLY A 375 -19.15 30.31 -19.24
C GLY A 375 -20.35 29.42 -18.96
N LYS A 376 -21.50 30.07 -18.78
CA LYS A 376 -22.76 29.44 -18.37
C LYS A 376 -23.23 28.34 -19.33
N ASP A 377 -23.03 28.53 -20.60
CA ASP A 377 -23.50 27.59 -21.65
C ASP A 377 -22.70 26.28 -21.69
N LYS A 378 -21.51 26.23 -21.05
CA LYS A 378 -20.65 25.05 -21.00
C LYS A 378 -20.87 24.22 -19.74
N VAL A 379 -21.39 24.82 -18.65
CA VAL A 379 -21.52 24.16 -17.34
C VAL A 379 -22.82 23.38 -17.25
N MET A 380 -22.71 22.12 -16.94
CA MET A 380 -23.84 21.19 -16.81
C MET A 380 -23.75 20.40 -15.52
N VAL A 381 -24.85 20.32 -14.79
CA VAL A 381 -24.97 19.45 -13.61
C VAL A 381 -25.57 18.12 -14.05
N HIS A 382 -24.93 17.01 -13.71
CA HIS A 382 -25.47 15.67 -14.02
C HIS A 382 -26.85 15.49 -13.37
N GLU A 383 -27.80 14.86 -14.08
CA GLU A 383 -29.17 14.64 -13.58
C GLU A 383 -29.22 13.87 -12.25
N ARG A 384 -28.33 12.86 -12.12
CA ARG A 384 -28.21 12.01 -10.94
C ARG A 384 -26.76 12.01 -10.43
N PRO A 385 -26.23 13.14 -9.94
CA PRO A 385 -24.80 13.33 -9.71
C PRO A 385 -24.20 12.37 -8.68
N MET A 386 -25.01 11.80 -7.78
CA MET A 386 -24.57 10.83 -6.77
C MET A 386 -24.61 9.36 -7.26
N LEU A 387 -25.20 9.08 -8.43
CA LEU A 387 -25.36 7.74 -8.99
C LEU A 387 -24.56 7.54 -10.29
N ALA A 388 -24.22 8.65 -10.94
CA ALA A 388 -23.55 8.69 -12.24
C ALA A 388 -22.30 7.82 -12.32
N ILE A 389 -21.48 7.87 -11.27
CA ILE A 389 -20.22 7.14 -11.20
C ILE A 389 -20.45 5.62 -11.21
N ALA A 390 -21.39 5.11 -10.39
CA ALA A 390 -21.75 3.70 -10.39
C ALA A 390 -22.38 3.25 -11.70
N GLU A 391 -23.17 4.12 -12.34
CA GLU A 391 -23.78 3.85 -13.64
C GLU A 391 -22.74 3.72 -14.75
N GLY A 392 -21.77 4.62 -14.81
CA GLY A 392 -20.64 4.54 -15.75
C GLY A 392 -19.79 3.29 -15.53
N ALA A 393 -19.51 2.96 -14.27
CA ALA A 393 -18.81 1.73 -13.92
C ALA A 393 -19.60 0.48 -14.35
N ALA A 394 -20.94 0.49 -14.24
CA ALA A 394 -21.78 -0.62 -14.68
C ALA A 394 -21.78 -0.78 -16.22
N ILE A 395 -21.78 0.33 -16.96
CA ILE A 395 -21.67 0.33 -18.42
C ILE A 395 -20.35 -0.32 -18.84
N LEU A 396 -19.22 0.09 -18.26
CA LEU A 396 -17.92 -0.51 -18.55
C LEU A 396 -17.89 -1.99 -18.09
N SER A 397 -18.45 -2.30 -16.93
CA SER A 397 -18.50 -3.68 -16.41
C SER A 397 -19.22 -4.63 -17.36
N HIS A 398 -20.29 -4.18 -17.98
CA HIS A 398 -21.02 -4.91 -19.01
C HIS A 398 -20.20 -5.12 -20.28
N ARG A 399 -19.45 -4.09 -20.71
CA ARG A 399 -18.58 -4.17 -21.89
C ARG A 399 -17.40 -5.13 -21.72
N LEU A 400 -16.87 -5.22 -20.52
CA LEU A 400 -15.76 -6.11 -20.18
C LEU A 400 -16.22 -7.53 -19.81
N ALA A 401 -17.54 -7.80 -19.78
CA ALA A 401 -18.06 -9.12 -19.49
C ALA A 401 -17.90 -10.05 -20.70
N ASP A 402 -17.62 -11.33 -20.47
CA ASP A 402 -17.53 -12.33 -21.54
C ASP A 402 -18.90 -12.69 -22.12
N THR A 403 -19.93 -12.57 -21.27
CA THR A 403 -21.31 -12.87 -21.60
C THR A 403 -22.25 -11.81 -21.01
N TYR A 404 -23.45 -11.65 -21.63
CA TYR A 404 -24.48 -10.75 -21.15
C TYR A 404 -25.89 -11.33 -21.47
N GLU A 405 -26.95 -10.75 -20.92
CA GLU A 405 -28.33 -11.17 -21.19
C GLU A 405 -28.83 -10.57 -22.50
N CYS A 406 -29.37 -11.40 -23.37
CA CYS A 406 -29.99 -10.93 -24.61
C CYS A 406 -31.09 -9.90 -24.31
N PRO A 407 -31.05 -8.71 -24.93
CA PRO A 407 -32.00 -7.63 -24.65
C PRO A 407 -33.47 -7.99 -24.89
N GLU A 408 -33.73 -8.96 -25.78
CA GLU A 408 -35.09 -9.36 -26.16
C GLU A 408 -35.64 -10.49 -25.29
N CYS A 409 -34.84 -11.54 -25.02
CA CYS A 409 -35.36 -12.73 -24.35
C CYS A 409 -34.68 -13.08 -23.02
N GLY A 410 -33.66 -12.33 -22.61
CA GLY A 410 -32.95 -12.50 -21.34
C GLY A 410 -32.06 -13.73 -21.25
N VAL A 411 -31.89 -14.50 -22.34
CA VAL A 411 -30.98 -15.65 -22.35
C VAL A 411 -29.52 -15.12 -22.39
N GLU A 412 -28.61 -15.86 -21.77
CA GLU A 412 -27.20 -15.53 -21.81
C GLU A 412 -26.61 -15.74 -23.22
N VAL A 413 -25.90 -14.72 -23.69
CA VAL A 413 -25.22 -14.68 -25.00
C VAL A 413 -23.80 -14.22 -24.80
N SER A 414 -22.89 -14.65 -25.69
CA SER A 414 -21.49 -14.17 -25.69
C SER A 414 -21.38 -12.78 -26.32
N GLN A 415 -20.38 -12.01 -25.89
CA GLN A 415 -20.01 -10.75 -26.57
C GLN A 415 -19.62 -10.95 -28.05
N THR A 416 -19.25 -12.17 -28.44
CA THR A 416 -18.87 -12.54 -29.80
C THR A 416 -20.01 -13.05 -30.66
N ASP A 417 -21.22 -13.27 -30.08
CA ASP A 417 -22.38 -13.76 -30.83
C ASP A 417 -22.96 -12.65 -31.70
N THR A 418 -23.25 -12.95 -32.95
CA THR A 418 -23.86 -12.00 -33.90
C THR A 418 -25.39 -12.00 -33.82
N SER A 419 -26.00 -13.10 -33.32
CA SER A 419 -27.42 -13.23 -33.13
C SER A 419 -27.74 -14.14 -31.96
N CYS A 420 -28.85 -13.86 -31.26
CA CYS A 420 -29.32 -14.73 -30.16
C CYS A 420 -29.84 -16.04 -30.70
N ALA A 421 -29.24 -17.16 -30.26
CA ALA A 421 -29.64 -18.50 -30.67
C ALA A 421 -31.10 -18.87 -30.29
N GLN A 422 -31.66 -18.23 -29.24
CA GLN A 422 -32.99 -18.52 -28.74
C GLN A 422 -34.09 -17.71 -29.45
N CYS A 423 -33.90 -16.41 -29.67
CA CYS A 423 -34.94 -15.53 -30.21
C CYS A 423 -34.60 -14.89 -31.56
N GLY A 424 -33.38 -15.09 -32.07
CA GLY A 424 -32.95 -14.53 -33.35
C GLY A 424 -32.66 -13.02 -33.30
N PHE A 425 -32.60 -12.39 -32.11
CA PHE A 425 -32.30 -10.98 -31.96
C PHE A 425 -30.90 -10.66 -32.52
N ASP A 426 -30.79 -9.59 -33.28
CA ASP A 426 -29.53 -9.12 -33.89
C ASP A 426 -28.62 -8.47 -32.85
N LEU A 427 -27.70 -9.27 -32.34
CA LEU A 427 -26.73 -8.85 -31.29
C LEU A 427 -25.63 -7.98 -31.87
N GLU A 428 -25.23 -8.18 -33.12
CA GLU A 428 -24.21 -7.37 -33.79
C GLU A 428 -24.70 -5.91 -33.91
N LYS A 429 -25.93 -5.71 -34.40
CA LYS A 429 -26.54 -4.39 -34.48
C LYS A 429 -26.72 -3.75 -33.11
N TYR A 430 -27.10 -4.54 -32.09
CA TYR A 430 -27.17 -4.04 -30.71
C TYR A 430 -25.80 -3.60 -30.19
N THR A 431 -24.76 -4.38 -30.44
CA THR A 431 -23.39 -4.04 -30.01
C THR A 431 -22.87 -2.79 -30.74
N ILE A 432 -23.11 -2.68 -32.05
CA ILE A 432 -22.76 -1.52 -32.87
C ILE A 432 -23.54 -0.28 -32.38
N SER A 433 -24.86 -0.40 -32.13
CA SER A 433 -25.67 0.72 -31.66
C SER A 433 -25.28 1.24 -30.28
N ASN A 434 -24.67 0.41 -29.45
CA ASN A 434 -24.12 0.82 -28.15
C ASN A 434 -22.72 1.46 -28.27
N GLY A 435 -22.16 1.58 -29.47
CA GLY A 435 -20.88 2.24 -29.76
C GLY A 435 -19.64 1.49 -29.27
N VAL A 436 -18.49 1.94 -29.69
CA VAL A 436 -17.19 1.53 -29.13
C VAL A 436 -17.00 2.26 -27.80
N LEU A 437 -16.57 1.55 -26.76
CA LEU A 437 -16.14 2.15 -25.52
C LEU A 437 -14.68 1.78 -25.28
N ASP A 438 -13.81 2.66 -25.67
CA ASP A 438 -12.36 2.52 -25.48
C ASP A 438 -11.86 3.65 -24.58
N ILE A 439 -11.09 3.28 -23.56
CA ILE A 439 -10.65 4.21 -22.51
C ILE A 439 -9.14 4.17 -22.46
N VAL A 440 -8.52 5.27 -22.79
CA VAL A 440 -7.08 5.47 -22.68
C VAL A 440 -6.82 6.33 -21.43
N HIS A 441 -6.36 5.68 -20.37
CA HIS A 441 -5.92 6.36 -19.16
C HIS A 441 -4.49 6.86 -19.30
N SER A 442 -4.07 7.73 -18.41
CA SER A 442 -2.70 8.19 -18.26
C SER A 442 -2.17 7.99 -16.85
N THR A 443 -0.85 8.02 -16.71
CA THR A 443 -0.18 8.01 -15.40
C THR A 443 -0.58 9.23 -14.58
N ALA A 444 -0.80 9.03 -13.27
CA ALA A 444 -1.16 10.14 -12.36
C ALA A 444 0.06 10.93 -11.87
N HIS A 445 1.22 10.30 -11.86
CA HIS A 445 2.45 10.83 -11.28
C HIS A 445 3.66 10.43 -12.12
N ASP A 446 4.79 11.09 -11.88
CA ASP A 446 6.09 10.67 -12.37
C ASP A 446 6.59 9.47 -11.58
N TYR A 447 7.24 8.52 -12.26
CA TYR A 447 7.86 7.33 -11.68
C TYR A 447 9.37 7.45 -11.74
N TYR A 448 10.01 7.38 -10.58
CA TYR A 448 11.45 7.51 -10.42
C TYR A 448 12.06 6.27 -9.79
N ILE A 449 13.36 6.08 -10.05
CA ILE A 449 14.22 5.17 -9.32
C ILE A 449 15.37 5.97 -8.70
N HIS A 450 15.82 5.59 -7.51
CA HIS A 450 17.05 6.14 -6.94
C HIS A 450 18.26 5.33 -7.41
N LEU A 451 19.28 6.07 -7.85
CA LEU A 451 20.58 5.54 -8.22
C LEU A 451 21.57 5.69 -7.06
N GLU A 452 22.82 5.32 -7.31
CA GLU A 452 23.96 5.60 -6.42
C GLU A 452 23.97 7.08 -6.03
N ASN A 453 24.26 7.39 -4.75
CA ASN A 453 24.26 8.73 -4.17
C ASN A 453 22.88 9.43 -4.14
N ASP A 454 21.79 8.67 -4.09
CA ASP A 454 20.42 9.19 -4.05
C ASP A 454 20.03 10.07 -5.26
N GLU A 455 20.71 9.90 -6.39
CA GLU A 455 20.34 10.58 -7.62
C GLU A 455 19.00 10.02 -8.14
N ARG A 456 18.06 10.92 -8.46
CA ARG A 456 16.75 10.56 -9.02
C ARG A 456 16.84 10.35 -10.53
N HIS A 457 16.36 9.21 -11.01
CA HIS A 457 16.24 8.95 -12.43
C HIS A 457 14.78 8.70 -12.82
N LEU A 458 14.26 9.52 -13.75
CA LEU A 458 12.89 9.41 -14.26
C LEU A 458 12.76 8.21 -15.18
N LEU A 459 11.83 7.30 -14.86
CA LEU A 459 11.48 6.15 -15.70
C LEU A 459 10.28 6.44 -16.60
N VAL A 460 9.17 6.94 -16.02
CA VAL A 460 7.94 7.26 -16.75
C VAL A 460 7.38 8.57 -16.24
N GLY A 461 7.07 9.50 -17.14
CA GLY A 461 6.49 10.81 -16.79
C GLY A 461 5.00 10.75 -16.53
N GLN A 462 4.49 11.73 -15.78
CA GLN A 462 3.05 12.00 -15.61
C GLN A 462 2.36 12.19 -16.98
N ASN A 463 1.06 11.87 -17.04
CA ASN A 463 0.23 11.93 -18.24
C ASN A 463 0.72 11.04 -19.40
N THR A 464 1.54 10.01 -19.12
CA THR A 464 1.90 9.00 -20.13
C THR A 464 0.70 8.07 -20.36
N PRO A 465 0.26 7.85 -21.62
CA PRO A 465 -0.83 6.94 -21.94
C PRO A 465 -0.58 5.51 -21.48
N LEU A 466 -1.62 4.82 -20.98
CA LEU A 466 -1.58 3.47 -20.48
C LEU A 466 -2.31 2.47 -21.40
N PRO A 467 -1.88 1.20 -21.50
CA PRO A 467 -0.73 0.64 -20.78
C PRO A 467 0.61 1.12 -21.35
N CYS A 468 1.64 1.18 -20.52
CA CYS A 468 2.97 1.54 -20.99
C CYS A 468 4.04 0.60 -20.40
N THR A 469 5.08 0.37 -21.19
CA THR A 469 6.23 -0.44 -20.79
C THR A 469 7.50 0.37 -21.05
N LYS A 470 8.37 0.45 -20.06
CA LYS A 470 9.66 1.11 -20.14
C LYS A 470 10.75 0.16 -19.71
N THR A 471 11.74 -0.05 -20.58
CA THR A 471 12.92 -0.86 -20.27
C THR A 471 14.15 0.01 -20.31
N GLU A 472 14.96 -0.05 -19.27
CA GLU A 472 16.24 0.65 -19.18
C GLU A 472 17.33 -0.27 -18.62
N VAL A 473 18.58 0.03 -18.95
CA VAL A 473 19.74 -0.74 -18.51
C VAL A 473 20.58 0.10 -17.57
N PHE A 474 20.89 -0.46 -16.41
CA PHE A 474 21.72 0.12 -15.37
C PHE A 474 22.96 -0.73 -15.15
N LYS A 475 24.01 -0.13 -14.61
CA LYS A 475 25.25 -0.82 -14.26
C LYS A 475 25.27 -1.11 -12.78
N LEU A 476 25.93 -2.20 -12.39
CA LEU A 476 26.28 -2.42 -10.99
C LEU A 476 27.36 -1.43 -10.55
N VAL A 477 27.31 -1.01 -9.29
CA VAL A 477 28.32 -0.11 -8.71
C VAL A 477 29.67 -0.81 -8.59
N HIS A 478 29.64 -2.12 -8.32
CA HIS A 478 30.85 -2.91 -8.14
C HIS A 478 30.80 -4.22 -8.95
N PRO A 479 31.88 -4.62 -9.63
CA PRO A 479 31.92 -5.85 -10.48
C PRO A 479 31.56 -7.15 -9.74
N LYS A 480 31.84 -7.21 -8.43
CA LYS A 480 31.57 -8.38 -7.57
C LYS A 480 30.29 -8.24 -6.74
N GLN A 481 29.45 -7.28 -7.04
CA GLN A 481 28.20 -7.03 -6.34
C GLN A 481 27.25 -8.22 -6.44
N LYS A 482 26.71 -8.66 -5.31
CA LYS A 482 25.77 -9.79 -5.21
C LYS A 482 24.37 -9.36 -4.76
N LEU A 483 24.20 -8.12 -4.32
CA LEU A 483 22.94 -7.56 -3.88
C LEU A 483 22.56 -6.39 -4.79
N ILE A 484 21.33 -6.35 -5.24
CA ILE A 484 20.79 -5.24 -6.02
C ILE A 484 19.50 -4.80 -5.36
N HIS A 485 19.47 -3.54 -4.96
CA HIS A 485 18.31 -2.91 -4.35
C HIS A 485 17.85 -1.75 -5.22
N MET A 486 16.62 -1.78 -5.66
CA MET A 486 16.00 -0.75 -6.48
C MET A 486 14.79 -0.21 -5.73
N LYS A 487 14.82 1.07 -5.41
CA LYS A 487 13.72 1.79 -4.74
C LYS A 487 12.96 2.62 -5.76
N PHE A 488 11.65 2.43 -5.81
CA PHE A 488 10.76 3.13 -6.73
C PHE A 488 9.94 4.18 -5.99
N TYR A 489 9.77 5.32 -6.62
CA TYR A 489 9.09 6.47 -6.03
C TYR A 489 8.17 7.17 -7.03
N ASN A 490 7.12 7.77 -6.49
CA ASN A 490 6.35 8.82 -7.14
C ASN A 490 6.67 10.15 -6.48
N ILE A 491 6.50 11.26 -7.20
CA ILE A 491 6.49 12.59 -6.60
C ILE A 491 5.04 13.01 -6.40
N VAL A 492 4.68 13.27 -5.16
CA VAL A 492 3.35 13.75 -4.77
C VAL A 492 3.55 15.00 -3.91
N ASN A 493 2.98 16.13 -4.35
CA ASN A 493 3.15 17.42 -3.65
C ASN A 493 4.62 17.80 -3.38
N ASP A 494 5.50 17.58 -4.37
CA ASP A 494 6.94 17.82 -4.31
C ASP A 494 7.73 16.95 -3.30
N GLU A 495 7.09 15.92 -2.73
CA GLU A 495 7.71 14.95 -1.83
C GLU A 495 7.81 13.56 -2.48
N ASP A 496 8.91 12.84 -2.17
CA ASP A 496 9.10 11.46 -2.63
C ASP A 496 8.16 10.52 -1.86
N GLU A 497 7.26 9.90 -2.57
CA GLU A 497 6.42 8.84 -2.04
C GLU A 497 6.89 7.48 -2.59
N SER A 498 7.55 6.67 -1.75
CA SER A 498 8.00 5.35 -2.16
C SER A 498 6.82 4.46 -2.53
N ILE A 499 6.86 3.82 -3.70
CA ILE A 499 5.84 2.89 -4.19
C ILE A 499 6.24 1.42 -4.03
N GLY A 500 7.49 1.14 -3.72
CA GLY A 500 7.95 -0.21 -3.43
C GLY A 500 9.44 -0.41 -3.70
N ASP A 501 9.90 -1.59 -3.36
CA ASP A 501 11.30 -2.00 -3.48
C ASP A 501 11.40 -3.32 -4.25
N LEU A 502 12.43 -3.46 -5.07
CA LEU A 502 12.83 -4.72 -5.68
C LEU A 502 14.23 -5.08 -5.20
N TRP A 503 14.35 -6.24 -4.58
CA TRP A 503 15.64 -6.81 -4.18
C TRP A 503 15.96 -8.02 -5.04
N LEU A 504 17.08 -7.97 -5.73
CA LEU A 504 17.60 -9.08 -6.52
C LEU A 504 18.93 -9.55 -5.92
N GLY A 505 19.01 -10.85 -5.62
CA GLY A 505 20.22 -11.49 -5.16
C GLY A 505 20.87 -12.29 -6.29
N ILE A 506 22.16 -12.09 -6.50
CA ILE A 506 22.96 -12.87 -7.46
C ILE A 506 23.56 -14.06 -6.70
N ASP A 507 22.91 -15.21 -6.83
CA ASP A 507 23.39 -16.47 -6.23
C ASP A 507 24.67 -16.95 -6.93
N SER A 508 25.58 -17.46 -6.14
CA SER A 508 26.84 -18.04 -6.62
C SER A 508 26.72 -19.30 -7.50
N LYS A 509 25.51 -19.89 -7.57
CA LYS A 509 25.21 -20.95 -8.55
C LYS A 509 25.36 -20.51 -10.01
N HIS A 510 25.37 -19.21 -10.21
CA HIS A 510 25.46 -18.56 -11.50
C HIS A 510 26.80 -17.85 -11.59
N ASP A 511 27.91 -18.61 -11.41
CA ASP A 511 29.24 -18.07 -11.58
C ASP A 511 29.35 -17.50 -13.01
N LEU A 512 29.19 -16.17 -13.04
CA LEU A 512 29.57 -15.40 -14.21
C LEU A 512 31.08 -15.55 -14.33
N GLU A 513 31.56 -16.12 -15.45
CA GLU A 513 32.98 -16.27 -15.75
C GLU A 513 33.71 -15.00 -15.31
N GLU A 514 34.85 -15.15 -14.63
CA GLU A 514 35.68 -14.05 -14.17
C GLU A 514 35.96 -13.09 -15.33
N LYS A 515 35.09 -12.05 -15.43
CA LYS A 515 35.37 -10.95 -16.34
C LYS A 515 36.38 -10.03 -15.68
N LYS A 516 37.29 -9.51 -16.49
CA LYS A 516 38.31 -8.54 -16.06
C LYS A 516 37.65 -7.37 -15.31
N ASP A 517 38.32 -6.84 -14.30
CA ASP A 517 37.86 -5.81 -13.36
C ASP A 517 37.16 -4.56 -13.99
N ASP A 518 37.18 -4.39 -15.31
CA ASP A 518 36.61 -3.25 -16.04
C ASP A 518 35.20 -3.47 -16.60
N GLU A 519 34.63 -4.67 -16.56
CA GLU A 519 33.28 -4.94 -17.08
C GLU A 519 32.26 -5.16 -15.97
N ALA A 520 31.66 -4.06 -15.51
CA ALA A 520 30.51 -4.13 -14.58
C ALA A 520 29.34 -4.86 -15.25
N LEU A 521 28.66 -5.74 -14.49
CA LEU A 521 27.41 -6.38 -14.94
C LEU A 521 26.31 -5.33 -15.13
N HIS A 522 25.37 -5.67 -16.00
CA HIS A 522 24.22 -4.82 -16.29
C HIS A 522 22.93 -5.44 -15.79
N VAL A 523 22.11 -4.60 -15.18
CA VAL A 523 20.73 -4.91 -14.80
C VAL A 523 19.81 -4.30 -15.82
N GLU A 524 19.05 -5.12 -16.53
CA GLU A 524 17.93 -4.66 -17.34
C GLU A 524 16.69 -4.58 -16.45
N LEU A 525 16.17 -3.38 -16.30
CA LEU A 525 14.96 -3.07 -15.53
C LEU A 525 13.83 -2.79 -16.50
N THR A 526 12.73 -3.51 -16.38
CA THR A 526 11.49 -3.24 -17.10
C THR A 526 10.42 -2.84 -16.11
N LEU A 527 9.85 -1.67 -16.31
CA LEU A 527 8.67 -1.16 -15.63
C LEU A 527 7.48 -1.32 -16.58
N ASN A 528 6.49 -2.07 -16.16
CA ASN A 528 5.23 -2.24 -16.88
C ASN A 528 4.09 -1.65 -16.05
N ILE A 529 3.33 -0.72 -16.62
CA ILE A 529 2.15 -0.13 -15.98
C ILE A 529 0.94 -0.53 -16.82
N ASP A 530 0.04 -1.29 -16.21
CA ASP A 530 -1.16 -1.77 -16.88
C ASP A 530 -2.25 -0.67 -17.02
N GLU A 531 -3.36 -1.01 -17.66
CA GLU A 531 -4.52 -0.13 -17.83
C GLU A 531 -5.19 0.28 -16.50
N ASN A 532 -4.87 -0.41 -15.40
CA ASN A 532 -5.36 -0.10 -14.06
C ASN A 532 -4.35 0.71 -13.24
N ASN A 533 -3.24 1.16 -13.86
CA ASN A 533 -2.08 1.74 -13.19
C ASN A 533 -1.41 0.81 -12.15
N LEU A 534 -1.47 -0.49 -12.35
CA LEU A 534 -0.67 -1.41 -11.54
C LEU A 534 0.74 -1.47 -12.12
N VAL A 535 1.70 -1.28 -11.24
CA VAL A 535 3.11 -1.25 -11.62
C VAL A 535 3.71 -2.62 -11.35
N GLU A 536 4.13 -3.28 -12.40
CA GLU A 536 4.96 -4.47 -12.34
C GLU A 536 6.39 -4.11 -12.73
N VAL A 537 7.34 -4.53 -11.93
CA VAL A 537 8.76 -4.36 -12.23
C VAL A 537 9.41 -5.72 -12.41
N SER A 538 10.24 -5.84 -13.42
CA SER A 538 11.10 -6.98 -13.59
C SER A 538 12.54 -6.52 -13.77
N ALA A 539 13.45 -7.22 -13.10
CA ALA A 539 14.88 -6.97 -13.23
C ALA A 539 15.57 -8.28 -13.63
N ALA A 540 16.47 -8.21 -14.58
CA ALA A 540 17.28 -9.33 -15.04
C ALA A 540 18.74 -8.90 -15.20
N ILE A 541 19.66 -9.81 -14.92
CA ILE A 541 21.08 -9.60 -15.26
C ILE A 541 21.25 -9.88 -16.74
N LYS A 542 21.62 -8.85 -17.50
CA LYS A 542 21.72 -8.91 -18.96
C LYS A 542 22.69 -9.99 -19.46
N GLU A 543 23.71 -10.29 -18.69
CA GLU A 543 24.74 -11.27 -18.98
C GLU A 543 24.35 -12.69 -18.56
N ASN A 544 23.21 -12.85 -17.83
CA ASN A 544 22.71 -14.16 -17.40
C ASN A 544 21.20 -14.13 -17.17
N ASP A 545 20.42 -14.61 -18.14
CA ASP A 545 18.94 -14.60 -18.14
C ASP A 545 18.31 -15.48 -17.03
N GLU A 546 19.08 -16.35 -16.38
CA GLU A 546 18.57 -17.16 -15.26
C GLU A 546 18.42 -16.33 -13.97
N ILE A 547 19.10 -15.17 -13.89
CA ILE A 547 19.04 -14.26 -12.75
C ILE A 547 18.02 -13.18 -13.05
N GLN A 548 16.76 -13.45 -12.76
CA GLN A 548 15.66 -12.52 -12.97
C GLN A 548 14.63 -12.59 -11.85
N LEU A 549 13.97 -11.50 -11.62
CA LEU A 549 12.84 -11.38 -10.67
C LEU A 549 11.80 -10.42 -11.23
N SER A 550 10.54 -10.84 -11.22
CA SER A 550 9.40 -9.97 -11.49
C SER A 550 8.58 -9.81 -10.21
N LYS A 551 8.13 -8.60 -9.93
CA LYS A 551 7.32 -8.28 -8.77
C LYS A 551 6.33 -7.17 -9.12
N THR A 552 5.06 -7.35 -8.75
CA THR A 552 4.13 -6.22 -8.71
C THR A 552 4.54 -5.32 -7.55
N LEU A 553 4.76 -4.05 -7.83
CA LEU A 553 5.03 -3.07 -6.78
C LEU A 553 3.76 -2.85 -5.99
N SER A 554 3.65 -3.61 -4.94
CA SER A 554 2.66 -3.42 -3.91
C SER A 554 3.40 -3.41 -2.59
N ARG A 555 3.08 -2.48 -1.71
CA ARG A 555 3.61 -2.57 -0.37
C ARG A 555 2.81 -3.58 0.42
N GLY A 556 3.32 -4.79 0.47
CA GLY A 556 3.00 -5.71 1.53
C GLY A 556 3.60 -5.18 2.83
N LYS A 557 2.76 -4.81 3.78
CA LYS A 557 3.17 -4.16 5.04
C LYS A 557 4.17 -4.98 5.87
N ALA A 558 4.17 -6.28 5.68
CA ALA A 558 5.04 -7.19 6.40
C ALA A 558 6.42 -7.36 5.74
N ASP A 559 6.47 -7.43 4.42
CA ASP A 559 7.74 -7.55 3.69
C ASP A 559 8.53 -6.23 3.77
N GLU A 560 7.86 -5.08 3.73
CA GLU A 560 8.50 -3.77 3.89
C GLU A 560 9.31 -3.65 5.18
N LYS A 561 8.73 -4.08 6.32
CA LYS A 561 9.44 -4.07 7.60
C LYS A 561 10.71 -4.92 7.54
N LEU A 562 10.63 -6.09 6.94
CA LEU A 562 11.75 -7.01 6.79
C LEU A 562 12.83 -6.42 5.86
N PHE A 563 12.44 -5.80 4.76
CA PHE A 563 13.38 -5.15 3.84
C PHE A 563 14.07 -3.95 4.49
N LEU A 564 13.35 -3.10 5.23
CA LEU A 564 13.95 -1.99 5.96
C LEU A 564 14.98 -2.46 6.99
N SER A 565 14.62 -3.47 7.80
CA SER A 565 15.55 -4.04 8.79
C SER A 565 16.79 -4.67 8.12
N LEU A 566 16.62 -5.27 6.95
CA LEU A 566 17.75 -5.82 6.19
C LEU A 566 18.62 -4.69 5.62
N GLU A 567 18.02 -3.64 5.09
CA GLU A 567 18.73 -2.48 4.56
C GLU A 567 19.56 -1.79 5.63
N GLU A 568 18.97 -1.54 6.81
CA GLU A 568 19.68 -0.97 7.96
C GLU A 568 20.88 -1.84 8.32
N THR A 569 20.71 -3.16 8.39
CA THR A 569 21.77 -4.12 8.69
C THR A 569 22.93 -4.04 7.69
N ILE A 570 22.62 -3.97 6.38
CA ILE A 570 23.61 -3.90 5.31
C ILE A 570 24.33 -2.53 5.34
N THR A 571 23.59 -1.45 5.55
CA THR A 571 24.13 -0.09 5.62
C THR A 571 25.10 0.05 6.81
N GLU A 572 24.69 -0.42 7.99
CA GLU A 572 25.53 -0.43 9.19
C GLU A 572 26.82 -1.22 8.97
N ALA A 573 26.72 -2.38 8.33
CA ALA A 573 27.90 -3.19 8.02
C ALA A 573 28.86 -2.48 7.05
N ASN A 574 28.34 -1.81 6.03
CA ASN A 574 29.13 -1.05 5.05
C ASN A 574 29.85 0.15 5.68
N GLU A 575 29.17 0.90 6.55
CA GLU A 575 29.75 2.05 7.25
C GLU A 575 30.92 1.65 8.15
N LYS A 576 30.82 0.51 8.84
CA LYS A 576 31.83 0.00 9.74
C LYS A 576 33.03 -0.61 9.03
N LYS A 577 32.98 -0.75 7.69
CA LYS A 577 34.05 -1.30 6.85
C LYS A 577 34.62 -2.61 7.39
N TYR A 578 33.75 -3.52 7.81
CA TYR A 578 34.18 -4.82 8.27
C TYR A 578 34.98 -5.53 7.19
N LYS A 579 36.13 -6.03 7.60
CA LYS A 579 36.95 -6.88 6.74
C LYS A 579 36.72 -8.32 7.18
N ASN A 580 36.51 -9.25 6.23
CA ASN A 580 36.63 -10.70 6.40
C ASN A 580 35.34 -11.53 6.44
N LEU A 581 35.41 -12.69 7.06
CA LEU A 581 34.39 -13.74 7.17
C LEU A 581 33.01 -13.21 7.58
N THR A 582 32.97 -12.18 8.41
CA THR A 582 31.71 -11.55 8.85
C THR A 582 30.90 -10.98 7.69
N MET A 583 31.60 -10.33 6.72
CA MET A 583 30.92 -9.73 5.57
C MET A 583 30.33 -10.77 4.64
N ILE A 584 31.02 -11.91 4.50
CA ILE A 584 30.61 -13.03 3.67
C ILE A 584 29.40 -13.72 4.27
N ASP A 585 29.44 -14.03 5.57
CA ASP A 585 28.31 -14.66 6.25
C ASP A 585 27.11 -13.73 6.30
N LEU A 586 27.33 -12.41 6.48
CA LEU A 586 26.30 -11.40 6.36
C LEU A 586 25.66 -11.39 4.96
N LEU A 587 26.45 -11.46 3.89
CA LEU A 587 25.96 -11.54 2.54
C LEU A 587 25.08 -12.77 2.33
N HIS A 588 25.53 -13.95 2.75
CA HIS A 588 24.78 -15.20 2.63
C HIS A 588 23.45 -15.16 3.37
N ARG A 589 23.44 -14.60 4.59
CA ARG A 589 22.22 -14.43 5.37
C ARG A 589 21.27 -13.43 4.73
N SER A 590 21.80 -12.33 4.17
CA SER A 590 21.02 -11.34 3.43
C SER A 590 20.39 -11.94 2.19
N LEU A 591 21.14 -12.66 1.36
CA LEU A 591 20.61 -13.36 0.17
C LEU A 591 19.54 -14.38 0.54
N SER A 592 19.76 -15.15 1.60
CA SER A 592 18.77 -16.12 2.10
C SER A 592 17.52 -15.43 2.64
N ALA A 593 17.67 -14.30 3.35
CA ALA A 593 16.54 -13.51 3.83
C ALA A 593 15.71 -12.93 2.67
N ILE A 594 16.36 -12.33 1.66
CA ILE A 594 15.68 -11.77 0.48
C ILE A 594 14.79 -12.81 -0.22
N ARG A 595 15.28 -14.05 -0.38
CA ARG A 595 14.49 -15.14 -0.99
C ARG A 595 13.21 -15.44 -0.22
N ASP A 596 13.26 -15.39 1.10
CA ASP A 596 12.09 -15.64 1.95
C ASP A 596 11.17 -14.42 1.96
N ILE A 597 11.71 -13.21 2.10
CA ILE A 597 10.92 -11.96 2.16
C ILE A 597 10.07 -11.80 0.89
N ASN A 598 10.63 -12.08 -0.28
CA ASN A 598 9.90 -12.00 -1.55
C ASN A 598 8.69 -12.94 -1.65
N LYS A 599 8.54 -13.87 -0.71
CA LYS A 599 7.42 -14.84 -0.65
C LYS A 599 6.54 -14.65 0.58
N VAL A 600 6.84 -13.66 1.42
CA VAL A 600 6.10 -13.43 2.69
C VAL A 600 4.69 -12.96 2.44
N VAL A 601 4.48 -12.15 1.42
CA VAL A 601 3.19 -11.53 1.11
C VAL A 601 2.65 -12.08 -0.19
N ASP A 602 1.39 -12.52 -0.16
CA ASP A 602 0.66 -12.89 -1.36
C ASP A 602 0.37 -11.62 -2.21
N PRO A 603 0.77 -11.57 -3.47
CA PRO A 603 0.68 -10.34 -4.27
C PRO A 603 -0.77 -9.94 -4.62
N GLU A 604 -1.73 -10.87 -4.61
CA GLU A 604 -3.12 -10.57 -4.94
C GLU A 604 -3.94 -10.17 -3.72
N THR A 605 -3.78 -10.91 -2.62
CA THR A 605 -4.60 -10.74 -1.42
C THR A 605 -3.92 -9.93 -0.32
N ASN A 606 -2.63 -9.64 -0.47
CA ASN A 606 -1.78 -9.00 0.54
C ASN A 606 -1.76 -9.75 1.90
N GLN A 607 -2.09 -11.04 1.88
CA GLN A 607 -2.03 -11.88 3.08
C GLN A 607 -0.61 -12.28 3.41
N VAL A 608 -0.31 -12.29 4.69
CA VAL A 608 1.04 -12.60 5.21
C VAL A 608 1.17 -14.09 5.51
N ASN A 609 2.22 -14.73 4.96
CA ASN A 609 2.65 -16.06 5.37
C ASN A 609 3.46 -15.94 6.67
N GLU A 610 2.82 -16.16 7.81
CA GLU A 610 3.43 -16.02 9.14
C GLU A 610 4.69 -16.90 9.33
N ASN A 611 4.74 -18.07 8.74
CA ASN A 611 5.90 -18.96 8.85
C ASN A 611 7.11 -18.39 8.11
N LEU A 612 6.91 -17.90 6.88
CA LEU A 612 7.98 -17.26 6.10
C LEU A 612 8.40 -15.93 6.72
N TYR A 613 7.44 -15.16 7.26
CA TYR A 613 7.75 -13.93 7.98
C TYR A 613 8.69 -14.18 9.16
N ASN A 614 8.33 -15.12 10.03
CA ASN A 614 9.14 -15.45 11.21
C ASN A 614 10.51 -15.99 10.83
N LEU A 615 10.59 -16.80 9.77
CA LEU A 615 11.87 -17.32 9.26
C LEU A 615 12.77 -16.21 8.73
N ALA A 616 12.23 -15.29 7.93
CA ALA A 616 12.96 -14.14 7.41
C ALA A 616 13.41 -13.21 8.53
N ALA A 617 12.52 -12.87 9.47
CA ALA A 617 12.84 -12.03 10.64
C ALA A 617 13.99 -12.62 11.48
N MET A 618 13.98 -13.94 11.71
CA MET A 618 15.05 -14.64 12.43
C MET A 618 16.39 -14.55 11.68
N LYS A 619 16.39 -14.65 10.35
CA LYS A 619 17.60 -14.53 9.54
C LYS A 619 18.17 -13.11 9.59
N ILE A 620 17.30 -12.10 9.51
CA ILE A 620 17.68 -10.68 9.60
C ILE A 620 18.23 -10.37 11.00
N ASP A 621 17.54 -10.81 12.06
CA ASP A 621 18.01 -10.60 13.44
C ASP A 621 19.42 -11.19 13.67
N LYS A 622 19.68 -12.37 13.11
CA LYS A 622 21.04 -12.96 13.14
C LYS A 622 22.04 -12.10 12.34
N ALA A 623 21.65 -11.59 11.16
CA ALA A 623 22.51 -10.71 10.38
C ALA A 623 22.79 -9.38 11.09
N ALA A 624 21.75 -8.77 11.70
CA ALA A 624 21.88 -7.53 12.46
C ALA A 624 22.81 -7.68 13.68
N LYS A 625 22.71 -8.79 14.41
CA LYS A 625 23.64 -9.10 15.50
C LYS A 625 25.09 -9.20 15.03
N MET A 626 25.32 -9.67 13.82
CA MET A 626 26.64 -9.72 13.20
C MET A 626 27.15 -8.36 12.74
N ALA A 627 26.26 -7.47 12.34
CA ALA A 627 26.58 -6.11 11.91
C ALA A 627 26.75 -5.10 13.07
N ALA A 628 26.37 -5.45 14.29
CA ALA A 628 26.47 -4.57 15.46
C ALA A 628 27.93 -4.28 15.90
N ASP A 629 28.19 -3.10 16.53
CA ASP A 629 29.54 -2.68 16.93
C ASP A 629 30.22 -3.58 17.96
N ASP A 630 29.44 -4.26 18.81
CA ASP A 630 29.93 -5.18 19.84
C ASP A 630 30.24 -6.57 19.27
N LEU A 631 30.62 -6.62 18.02
CA LEU A 631 30.88 -7.86 17.29
C LEU A 631 31.95 -8.74 17.90
N SER A 632 32.93 -8.17 18.60
CA SER A 632 34.01 -8.98 19.15
C SER A 632 33.50 -9.94 20.21
N SER A 633 32.75 -9.48 21.18
CA SER A 633 32.20 -10.34 22.25
C SER A 633 31.10 -11.28 21.74
N LYS A 634 30.18 -10.79 20.93
CA LYS A 634 29.10 -11.62 20.34
C LYS A 634 29.60 -12.62 19.32
N THR A 635 30.62 -12.24 18.51
CA THR A 635 31.25 -13.14 17.55
C THR A 635 31.99 -14.27 18.28
N SER A 636 32.68 -13.94 19.37
CA SER A 636 33.38 -14.94 20.18
C SER A 636 32.42 -15.90 20.88
N ILE A 637 31.26 -15.41 21.38
CA ILE A 637 30.19 -16.23 21.92
C ILE A 637 29.61 -17.14 20.83
N TYR A 638 29.23 -16.57 19.70
CA TYR A 638 28.62 -17.29 18.59
C TYR A 638 29.53 -18.41 18.04
N TYR A 639 30.81 -18.08 17.87
CA TYR A 639 31.80 -19.08 17.45
C TYR A 639 31.92 -20.23 18.45
N ALA A 640 31.97 -19.90 19.76
CA ALA A 640 32.04 -20.88 20.84
C ALA A 640 30.78 -21.75 20.92
N GLU A 641 29.59 -21.20 20.73
CA GLU A 641 28.32 -21.91 20.69
C GLU A 641 28.25 -22.83 19.48
N ALA A 642 28.58 -22.34 18.28
CA ALA A 642 28.64 -23.14 17.05
C ALA A 642 29.63 -24.32 17.18
N MET A 643 30.80 -24.07 17.80
CA MET A 643 31.78 -25.11 18.09
C MET A 643 31.18 -26.19 19.03
N LEU A 644 30.51 -25.80 20.10
CA LEU A 644 29.84 -26.71 21.02
C LEU A 644 28.66 -27.47 20.39
N GLU A 645 27.91 -26.82 19.52
CA GLU A 645 26.76 -27.42 18.84
C GLU A 645 27.20 -28.45 17.80
N SER A 646 28.17 -28.08 16.95
CA SER A 646 28.61 -28.91 15.82
C SER A 646 29.57 -30.02 16.23
N PHE A 647 30.44 -29.77 17.22
CA PHE A 647 31.59 -30.65 17.54
C PHE A 647 31.69 -31.09 19.01
N SER A 648 30.62 -31.00 19.78
CA SER A 648 30.63 -31.48 21.19
C SER A 648 31.17 -32.89 21.38
N PRO A 649 30.97 -33.88 20.48
CA PRO A 649 31.56 -35.22 20.66
C PRO A 649 33.09 -35.23 20.60
N ALA A 650 33.70 -34.26 19.91
CA ALA A 650 35.14 -34.12 19.79
C ALA A 650 35.78 -33.25 20.90
N ILE A 651 34.97 -32.67 21.77
CA ILE A 651 35.40 -31.78 22.85
C ILE A 651 35.21 -32.50 24.18
N SER A 652 36.26 -32.60 25.02
CA SER A 652 36.16 -33.19 26.35
C SER A 652 35.08 -32.49 27.19
N SER A 653 34.36 -33.24 28.04
CA SER A 653 33.35 -32.68 28.93
C SER A 653 33.88 -31.54 29.82
N GLN A 654 35.16 -31.59 30.18
CA GLN A 654 35.82 -30.54 30.93
C GLN A 654 35.93 -29.26 30.12
N ASN A 655 36.35 -29.32 28.86
CA ASN A 655 36.48 -28.18 27.96
C ASN A 655 35.12 -27.63 27.55
N GLN A 656 34.12 -28.49 27.29
CA GLN A 656 32.75 -28.03 27.08
C GLN A 656 32.21 -27.18 28.23
N ASN A 657 32.40 -27.65 29.48
CA ASN A 657 31.98 -26.90 30.66
C ASN A 657 32.76 -25.60 30.85
N LEU A 658 34.07 -25.62 30.53
CA LEU A 658 34.90 -24.41 30.58
C LEU A 658 34.42 -23.36 29.57
N ILE A 659 34.19 -23.74 28.32
CA ILE A 659 33.68 -22.87 27.26
C ILE A 659 32.33 -22.28 27.70
N ARG A 660 31.35 -23.10 28.10
CA ARG A 660 30.03 -22.63 28.58
C ARG A 660 30.13 -21.63 29.75
N LYS A 661 31.05 -21.88 30.68
CA LYS A 661 31.30 -20.97 31.79
C LYS A 661 31.84 -19.61 31.31
N LYS A 662 32.73 -19.61 30.31
CA LYS A 662 33.30 -18.41 29.77
C LYS A 662 32.28 -17.62 28.90
N ILE A 663 31.46 -18.33 28.13
CA ILE A 663 30.32 -17.71 27.43
C ILE A 663 29.44 -16.97 28.44
N LYS A 664 28.94 -17.69 29.43
CA LYS A 664 28.07 -17.10 30.45
C LYS A 664 28.69 -15.88 31.13
N ARG A 665 29.98 -15.94 31.46
CA ARG A 665 30.70 -14.81 32.06
C ARG A 665 30.75 -13.61 31.12
N LEU A 666 30.99 -13.84 29.81
CA LEU A 666 31.02 -12.77 28.82
C LEU A 666 29.64 -12.13 28.64
N GLU A 667 28.58 -12.95 28.61
CA GLU A 667 27.18 -12.45 28.58
C GLU A 667 26.84 -11.61 29.82
N GLU A 668 27.26 -12.05 31.01
CA GLU A 668 27.03 -11.31 32.26
C GLU A 668 27.78 -9.96 32.26
N MET A 669 28.98 -9.89 31.66
CA MET A 669 29.75 -8.65 31.55
C MET A 669 29.21 -7.72 30.46
N ASP A 670 28.67 -8.28 29.38
CA ASP A 670 28.01 -7.53 28.30
C ASP A 670 26.73 -6.83 28.82
N GLU A 671 25.97 -7.48 29.74
CA GLU A 671 24.78 -6.89 30.32
C GLU A 671 25.04 -5.90 31.49
N LYS A 672 26.05 -6.14 32.32
CA LYS A 672 26.19 -5.47 33.63
C LYS A 672 27.60 -5.01 33.96
N GLY A 673 28.58 -5.35 33.11
CA GLY A 673 29.99 -5.03 33.36
C GLY A 673 30.40 -3.66 32.82
N THR A 674 31.61 -3.26 33.21
CA THR A 674 32.30 -2.13 32.58
C THR A 674 32.96 -2.57 31.25
N TYR A 675 33.26 -1.62 30.39
CA TYR A 675 33.96 -1.90 29.12
C TYR A 675 35.26 -2.73 29.34
N GLU A 676 36.04 -2.40 30.36
CA GLU A 676 37.29 -3.12 30.67
C GLU A 676 37.04 -4.56 31.14
N GLU A 677 35.98 -4.80 31.89
CA GLU A 677 35.59 -6.15 32.34
C GLU A 677 35.06 -6.99 31.16
N ASN A 678 34.32 -6.39 30.23
CA ASN A 678 33.87 -7.05 29.02
C ASN A 678 35.05 -7.47 28.14
N VAL A 679 35.97 -6.54 27.81
CA VAL A 679 37.19 -6.84 27.02
C VAL A 679 38.02 -7.96 27.67
N ARG A 680 38.13 -7.97 29.01
CA ARG A 680 38.83 -9.03 29.72
C ARG A 680 38.14 -10.37 29.63
N ALA A 681 36.80 -10.40 29.78
CA ALA A 681 36.02 -11.62 29.68
C ALA A 681 36.06 -12.22 28.28
N GLU A 682 36.02 -11.36 27.25
CA GLU A 682 36.17 -11.75 25.86
C GLU A 682 37.55 -12.39 25.58
N LYS A 683 38.61 -11.74 26.04
CA LYS A 683 39.97 -12.28 25.91
C LYS A 683 40.09 -13.66 26.58
N GLU A 684 39.48 -13.82 27.76
CA GLU A 684 39.47 -15.10 28.45
C GLU A 684 38.71 -16.19 27.69
N LEU A 685 37.62 -15.87 26.97
CA LEU A 685 36.93 -16.82 26.10
C LEU A 685 37.80 -17.15 24.88
N GLN A 686 38.35 -16.16 24.20
CA GLN A 686 39.22 -16.36 23.04
C GLN A 686 40.45 -17.20 23.37
N ASP A 687 41.12 -16.93 24.52
CA ASP A 687 42.25 -17.73 25.00
C ASP A 687 41.83 -19.18 25.30
N THR A 688 40.60 -19.39 25.81
CA THR A 688 40.05 -20.71 26.04
C THR A 688 39.80 -21.48 24.72
N LEU A 689 39.30 -20.80 23.69
CA LEU A 689 39.06 -21.40 22.36
C LEU A 689 40.37 -21.76 21.61
N ARG A 690 41.50 -21.18 22.00
CA ARG A 690 42.81 -21.38 21.39
C ARG A 690 43.72 -22.37 22.14
N ILE A 691 43.24 -23.03 23.15
CA ILE A 691 44.03 -24.05 23.84
C ILE A 691 44.37 -25.20 22.87
N GLU A 692 45.50 -25.84 23.13
CA GLU A 692 46.06 -26.86 22.24
C GLU A 692 45.08 -28.04 21.98
N GLU A 693 44.34 -28.41 23.01
CA GLU A 693 43.35 -29.53 22.95
C GLU A 693 42.18 -29.23 22.03
N LEU A 694 41.90 -27.94 21.73
CA LEU A 694 40.84 -27.52 20.78
C LEU A 694 41.37 -27.26 19.36
N GLY A 695 42.69 -27.39 19.13
CA GLY A 695 43.28 -27.20 17.81
C GLY A 695 42.60 -28.01 16.69
N PRO A 696 42.37 -29.31 16.85
CA PRO A 696 41.67 -30.13 15.86
C PRO A 696 40.19 -29.65 15.63
N VAL A 697 39.55 -29.22 16.68
CA VAL A 697 38.15 -28.72 16.57
C VAL A 697 38.08 -27.39 15.81
N ASN A 698 39.06 -26.50 16.00
CA ASN A 698 39.19 -25.26 15.24
C ASN A 698 39.40 -25.56 13.73
N LEU A 699 40.19 -26.56 13.39
CA LEU A 699 40.34 -27.00 11.99
C LEU A 699 39.03 -27.58 11.42
N LEU A 700 38.26 -28.32 12.22
CA LEU A 700 36.92 -28.77 11.82
C LEU A 700 35.96 -27.63 11.57
N MET A 701 35.99 -26.57 12.40
CA MET A 701 35.24 -25.34 12.16
C MET A 701 35.63 -24.69 10.83
N ASP A 702 36.91 -24.66 10.50
CA ASP A 702 37.40 -24.12 9.21
C ASP A 702 36.90 -24.92 8.01
N ILE A 703 36.88 -26.26 8.12
CA ILE A 703 36.37 -27.17 7.07
C ILE A 703 34.82 -26.99 6.94
N GLN A 704 34.12 -26.90 8.04
CA GLN A 704 32.68 -26.67 8.02
C GLN A 704 32.35 -25.34 7.34
N ASN A 705 33.03 -24.28 7.69
CA ASN A 705 32.87 -22.96 7.09
C ASN A 705 33.11 -23.01 5.57
N ALA A 706 34.18 -23.68 5.12
CA ALA A 706 34.44 -23.89 3.70
C ALA A 706 33.32 -24.69 3.00
N GLY A 707 32.77 -25.71 3.67
CA GLY A 707 31.62 -26.46 3.20
C GLY A 707 30.36 -25.63 3.06
N GLU A 708 30.08 -24.78 4.05
CA GLU A 708 28.95 -23.84 4.03
C GLU A 708 29.11 -22.79 2.92
N ILE A 709 30.29 -22.22 2.75
CA ILE A 709 30.62 -21.34 1.63
C ILE A 709 30.36 -22.07 0.30
N CYS A 710 30.80 -23.34 0.16
CA CYS A 710 30.57 -24.12 -1.04
C CYS A 710 29.09 -24.43 -1.28
N MET A 711 28.23 -24.51 -0.27
CA MET A 711 26.80 -24.71 -0.51
C MET A 711 26.23 -23.61 -1.39
N ASP A 712 26.74 -22.41 -1.25
CA ASP A 712 26.31 -21.25 -2.00
C ASP A 712 27.17 -20.95 -3.24
N THR A 713 28.48 -21.24 -3.18
CA THR A 713 29.44 -20.92 -4.26
C THR A 713 29.69 -22.07 -5.22
N HIS A 714 29.82 -23.27 -4.70
CA HIS A 714 30.17 -24.49 -5.44
C HIS A 714 29.40 -25.71 -4.92
N PRO A 715 28.06 -25.78 -5.11
CA PRO A 715 27.20 -26.78 -4.46
C PRO A 715 27.66 -28.24 -4.70
N ALA A 716 28.29 -28.50 -5.83
CA ALA A 716 28.84 -29.83 -6.15
C ALA A 716 30.02 -30.23 -5.26
N LYS A 717 30.77 -29.26 -4.70
CA LYS A 717 31.90 -29.50 -3.81
C LYS A 717 31.50 -29.58 -2.33
N ALA A 718 30.41 -28.94 -1.91
CA ALA A 718 29.98 -28.88 -0.53
C ALA A 718 29.90 -30.30 0.16
N PRO A 719 29.31 -31.34 -0.46
CA PRO A 719 29.24 -32.67 0.15
C PRO A 719 30.58 -33.28 0.51
N LYS A 720 31.65 -32.85 -0.19
CA LYS A 720 33.01 -33.35 0.07
C LYS A 720 33.47 -32.89 1.45
N PHE A 721 33.31 -31.59 1.79
CA PHE A 721 33.74 -31.03 3.07
C PHE A 721 33.00 -31.69 4.26
N PHE A 722 31.68 -31.85 4.16
CA PHE A 722 30.87 -32.48 5.22
C PHE A 722 31.22 -33.98 5.39
N ARG A 723 31.58 -34.67 4.32
CA ARG A 723 32.09 -36.06 4.42
C ARG A 723 33.40 -36.12 5.18
N TYR A 724 34.38 -35.24 4.83
CA TYR A 724 35.64 -35.18 5.54
C TYR A 724 35.46 -34.88 7.03
N ILE A 725 34.53 -34.01 7.40
CA ILE A 725 34.18 -33.76 8.83
C ILE A 725 33.75 -35.08 9.48
N GLN A 726 32.86 -35.84 8.85
CA GLN A 726 32.40 -37.12 9.42
C GLN A 726 33.52 -38.15 9.54
N ASP A 727 34.37 -38.26 8.50
CA ASP A 727 35.51 -39.19 8.50
C ASP A 727 36.55 -38.82 9.54
N ILE A 728 36.82 -37.52 9.75
CA ILE A 728 37.73 -37.00 10.79
C ILE A 728 37.15 -37.32 12.17
N LEU A 729 35.87 -36.99 12.44
CA LEU A 729 35.22 -37.28 13.70
C LEU A 729 35.23 -38.76 14.03
N LYS A 730 35.07 -39.62 13.03
CA LYS A 730 35.17 -41.07 13.18
C LYS A 730 36.58 -41.48 13.57
N ALA A 731 37.61 -41.00 12.84
CA ALA A 731 39.00 -41.29 13.15
C ALA A 731 39.41 -40.82 14.53
N VAL A 732 38.94 -39.64 14.96
CA VAL A 732 39.13 -39.11 16.34
C VAL A 732 38.48 -40.05 17.37
N SER A 733 37.27 -40.53 17.09
CA SER A 733 36.55 -41.44 18.02
C SER A 733 37.20 -42.84 18.11
N GLU A 734 37.92 -43.25 17.08
CA GLU A 734 38.69 -44.52 16.99
C GLU A 734 40.13 -44.35 17.53
N GLU A 735 40.51 -43.15 18.01
CA GLU A 735 41.86 -42.77 18.47
C GLU A 735 42.95 -42.98 17.39
N ASP A 736 42.58 -42.96 16.10
CA ASP A 736 43.49 -43.13 14.95
C ASP A 736 44.12 -41.78 14.58
N HIS A 737 45.27 -41.49 15.22
CA HIS A 737 45.96 -40.21 15.09
C HIS A 737 46.52 -40.02 13.66
N ASP A 738 47.09 -41.06 13.07
CA ASP A 738 47.73 -40.98 11.74
C ASP A 738 46.69 -40.72 10.65
N LYS A 739 45.54 -41.37 10.74
CA LYS A 739 44.42 -41.16 9.85
C LYS A 739 43.81 -39.78 9.99
N THR A 740 43.65 -39.29 11.22
CA THR A 740 43.15 -37.95 11.52
C THR A 740 44.04 -36.89 10.88
N VAL A 741 45.34 -36.94 11.09
CA VAL A 741 46.32 -36.01 10.48
C VAL A 741 46.30 -36.09 8.96
N SER A 742 46.23 -37.32 8.38
CA SER A 742 46.15 -37.50 6.93
C SER A 742 44.92 -36.82 6.32
N LEU A 743 43.73 -36.99 6.93
CA LEU A 743 42.48 -36.38 6.44
C LEU A 743 42.50 -34.83 6.55
N PHE A 744 43.06 -34.26 7.63
CA PHE A 744 43.26 -32.83 7.70
C PHE A 744 44.21 -32.31 6.61
N ASN A 745 45.35 -32.95 6.41
CA ASN A 745 46.33 -32.52 5.41
C ASN A 745 45.75 -32.59 3.98
N GLU A 746 44.82 -33.47 3.72
CA GLU A 746 44.19 -33.62 2.41
C GLU A 746 43.15 -32.51 2.13
N ILE A 747 42.32 -32.16 3.11
CA ILE A 747 41.20 -31.23 2.88
C ILE A 747 41.51 -29.76 3.17
N MET A 748 42.42 -29.48 4.12
CA MET A 748 42.74 -28.12 4.56
C MET A 748 43.21 -27.14 3.47
N PRO A 749 44.07 -27.61 2.49
CA PRO A 749 44.47 -26.70 1.41
C PRO A 749 43.28 -26.21 0.58
N GLU A 750 42.32 -27.10 0.30
CA GLU A 750 41.11 -26.74 -0.44
C GLU A 750 40.16 -25.88 0.39
N ALA A 751 40.01 -26.17 1.68
CA ALA A 751 39.19 -25.36 2.60
C ALA A 751 39.76 -23.95 2.72
N SER A 752 41.10 -23.81 2.85
CA SER A 752 41.74 -22.49 2.89
C SER A 752 41.58 -21.72 1.60
N ALA A 753 41.72 -22.39 0.43
CA ALA A 753 41.55 -21.75 -0.86
C ALA A 753 40.12 -21.20 -1.07
N ILE A 754 39.10 -21.98 -0.67
CA ILE A 754 37.70 -21.52 -0.72
C ILE A 754 37.48 -20.29 0.17
N ARG A 755 38.05 -20.28 1.35
CA ARG A 755 37.93 -19.14 2.29
C ARG A 755 38.66 -17.89 1.79
N ASP A 756 39.87 -18.08 1.18
CA ASP A 756 40.64 -16.98 0.61
C ASP A 756 39.99 -16.38 -0.64
N GLU A 757 39.36 -17.22 -1.47
CA GLU A 757 38.58 -16.78 -2.64
C GLU A 757 37.36 -15.94 -2.19
N ASP A 758 36.68 -16.39 -1.17
CA ASP A 758 35.52 -15.69 -0.63
C ASP A 758 35.91 -14.38 0.08
N TYR A 759 37.07 -14.34 0.73
CA TYR A 759 37.65 -13.13 1.35
C TYR A 759 37.86 -12.00 0.34
N ASN A 760 38.23 -12.29 -0.90
CA ASN A 760 38.47 -11.31 -1.95
C ASN A 760 37.18 -10.69 -2.52
N ARG A 761 36.01 -11.07 -2.03
CA ARG A 761 34.68 -10.61 -2.49
C ARG A 761 34.16 -9.39 -1.73
N THR A 762 35.03 -8.49 -1.21
CA THR A 762 34.62 -7.33 -0.40
C THR A 762 33.63 -6.39 -1.06
N GLY A 763 33.52 -6.38 -2.40
CA GLY A 763 32.50 -5.61 -3.14
C GLY A 763 31.13 -6.28 -3.25
N ALA A 764 30.95 -7.50 -2.70
CA ALA A 764 29.72 -8.27 -2.86
C ALA A 764 28.50 -7.66 -2.15
N ILE A 765 28.72 -6.80 -1.16
CA ILE A 765 27.67 -6.17 -0.33
C ILE A 765 27.18 -4.84 -0.89
N TYR A 766 27.81 -4.26 -1.87
CA TYR A 766 27.23 -3.10 -2.55
C TYR A 766 25.84 -3.45 -3.10
N LYS A 767 24.89 -2.55 -2.95
CA LYS A 767 23.49 -2.78 -3.31
C LYS A 767 22.96 -1.81 -4.35
N ASP A 768 23.59 -0.66 -4.54
CA ASP A 768 23.12 0.40 -5.42
C ASP A 768 23.44 0.09 -6.90
N ILE A 769 22.74 0.75 -7.80
CA ILE A 769 22.95 0.71 -9.24
C ILE A 769 23.32 2.09 -9.77
N ARG A 770 23.98 2.16 -10.91
CA ARG A 770 24.33 3.43 -11.59
C ARG A 770 23.93 3.38 -13.05
N LYS A 771 23.73 4.54 -13.64
CA LYS A 771 23.40 4.69 -15.05
C LYS A 771 24.59 4.34 -15.97
#